data_6463104b2d9f3dd8d165dd85a1ddfb4d
#
_entry.id   6463104b2d9f3dd8d165dd85a1ddfb4d
#
_cell.length_a   1.000
_cell.length_b   1.000
_cell.length_c   1.000
_cell.angle_alpha   90.00
_cell.angle_beta   90.00
_cell.angle_gamma   90.00
#
_symmetry.space_group_name_H-M   'P 1'
#
loop_
_entity.id
_entity.type
_entity.pdbx_description
1 polymer ?
#
loop_
_entity_poly.entity_id
_entity_poly.type
_entity_poly.pdbx_seq_one_letter_code
_entity_poly.pdbx_strand_id
1 'polypeptide(L)'
;MKQLFATTARGFEELLKVELTELGATECKIAQGGVHFQADDETLYRSLLWSRLSSRILLPIVNGKVYSDLDLYSIVTGQDWLSYFDEKATFFVDFNGTNQEIRHTQFGAMRVKDAIVDYFERQGKARPTVDKDYPDVRIHAYLNKEELAVSLDLSGEALHLRGYREDTGQAPLRETLAAAIVLRSGWKKGTPLVDPMCGSGTLLIEAAQMEAQIAPQLHRLHWGFDCWKGHNQDAWDEVKAEAVQQAEAYFNQNLKPHFYGFDLDHRVLKKAQKNAQNAGVAHLIHWKQGDVAALKNPSPDEVGTVICNPPYGERLGTTPALIALYSVFGQRLKNEFGGWNASIFSSESTLLDCLRMRSHRQFKAKNGPLDCVQKNYQISERKESVAENPLEFDRTSTVAVDFANRLQKNIKKIEKWAKQQGLDAYRLYDADLPEYNVAVDRYGDHIVVQEYAAPKNIDENKARQRLLDAVTATLQVTGIETNKLILKVRQKQKGTNQYEKLANKGEYFYVNEYGAQLWVNLTDYLDTGLFLDHRLTRKMLGEMAKGKDFLNLFAYTGSATVHAALGGAKSTTTVDMSNTYLNWAEQNLILNDIEGKQHKLIQADCLQWLEKCDRQFDLIFVDPPTFSNSKRMEDSWDVQRDHIKLMRNLKRILSPNGTIVFSNNKRGFKMDFKALDELGLSAVEISAKTLPLDFERNKQIHNCWIVTMKA
;
A
#
# COMPACT_ATOMS: atom_id res chain seq x y z
N MET A 1 -11.57 42.67 -21.30
CA MET A 1 -11.48 41.20 -21.17
C MET A 1 -9.99 40.81 -21.13
N LYS A 2 -9.60 40.05 -20.11
CA LYS A 2 -8.24 39.55 -19.91
C LYS A 2 -8.19 38.05 -20.23
N GLN A 3 -7.12 37.61 -20.88
CA GLN A 3 -6.83 36.19 -21.08
C GLN A 3 -6.18 35.65 -19.81
N LEU A 4 -6.70 34.58 -19.25
CA LEU A 4 -6.24 33.99 -17.99
C LEU A 4 -6.08 32.49 -18.11
N PHE A 5 -5.29 31.90 -17.19
CA PHE A 5 -5.13 30.46 -17.08
C PHE A 5 -5.28 30.03 -15.62
N ALA A 6 -6.29 29.21 -15.34
CA ALA A 6 -6.51 28.61 -14.03
C ALA A 6 -5.88 27.21 -14.00
N THR A 7 -4.93 26.98 -13.10
CA THR A 7 -4.29 25.67 -12.92
C THR A 7 -5.11 24.78 -12.01
N THR A 8 -5.17 23.47 -12.30
CA THR A 8 -5.79 22.46 -11.42
C THR A 8 -5.06 21.12 -11.49
N ALA A 9 -5.37 20.20 -10.58
CA ALA A 9 -4.84 18.85 -10.67
C ALA A 9 -5.42 18.11 -11.89
N ARG A 10 -4.61 17.21 -12.48
CA ARG A 10 -5.05 16.38 -13.61
C ARG A 10 -6.33 15.61 -13.29
N GLY A 11 -7.27 15.66 -14.23
CA GLY A 11 -8.58 15.01 -14.12
C GLY A 11 -9.67 15.90 -13.54
N PHE A 12 -9.37 17.16 -13.17
CA PHE A 12 -10.36 18.14 -12.71
C PHE A 12 -10.61 19.28 -13.69
N GLU A 13 -9.98 19.25 -14.86
CA GLU A 13 -10.06 20.32 -15.85
C GLU A 13 -11.52 20.57 -16.32
N GLU A 14 -12.29 19.50 -16.57
CA GLU A 14 -13.73 19.62 -16.94
C GLU A 14 -14.55 20.25 -15.82
N LEU A 15 -14.29 19.83 -14.56
CA LEU A 15 -15.00 20.35 -13.40
C LEU A 15 -14.67 21.83 -13.16
N LEU A 16 -13.39 22.19 -13.32
CA LEU A 16 -12.93 23.59 -13.23
C LEU A 16 -13.54 24.45 -14.33
N LYS A 17 -13.64 23.93 -15.57
CA LYS A 17 -14.30 24.65 -16.66
C LYS A 17 -15.76 25.01 -16.31
N VAL A 18 -16.50 24.07 -15.74
CA VAL A 18 -17.89 24.32 -15.30
C VAL A 18 -17.90 25.40 -14.21
N GLU A 19 -17.06 25.27 -13.17
CA GLU A 19 -16.97 26.25 -12.09
C GLU A 19 -16.67 27.66 -12.61
N LEU A 20 -15.66 27.82 -13.47
CA LEU A 20 -15.29 29.11 -14.02
C LEU A 20 -16.41 29.73 -14.88
N THR A 21 -17.11 28.90 -15.66
CA THR A 21 -18.25 29.35 -16.45
C THR A 21 -19.39 29.87 -15.55
N GLU A 22 -19.68 29.18 -14.46
CA GLU A 22 -20.68 29.59 -13.45
C GLU A 22 -20.28 30.89 -12.74
N LEU A 23 -18.97 31.15 -12.61
CA LEU A 23 -18.43 32.39 -12.05
C LEU A 23 -18.41 33.56 -13.05
N GLY A 24 -18.84 33.36 -14.30
CA GLY A 24 -18.96 34.37 -15.33
C GLY A 24 -17.87 34.37 -16.38
N ALA A 25 -16.90 33.44 -16.31
CA ALA A 25 -15.83 33.33 -17.30
C ALA A 25 -16.36 32.91 -18.69
N THR A 26 -15.75 33.46 -19.73
CA THR A 26 -16.07 33.18 -21.12
C THR A 26 -14.88 32.52 -21.83
N GLU A 27 -15.12 31.99 -23.03
CA GLU A 27 -14.08 31.33 -23.84
C GLU A 27 -13.26 30.25 -23.09
N CYS A 28 -13.93 29.51 -22.17
CA CYS A 28 -13.27 28.49 -21.37
C CYS A 28 -12.80 27.30 -22.21
N LYS A 29 -11.48 27.11 -22.34
CA LYS A 29 -10.84 26.04 -23.11
C LYS A 29 -9.95 25.20 -22.22
N ILE A 30 -10.21 23.89 -22.18
CA ILE A 30 -9.43 22.93 -21.41
C ILE A 30 -8.05 22.78 -22.01
N ALA A 31 -7.04 22.79 -21.15
CA ALA A 31 -5.67 22.43 -21.46
C ALA A 31 -5.16 21.43 -20.39
N GLN A 32 -4.00 20.83 -20.65
CA GLN A 32 -3.41 19.92 -19.68
C GLN A 32 -3.04 20.63 -18.38
N GLY A 33 -3.69 20.26 -17.28
CA GLY A 33 -3.44 20.82 -15.94
C GLY A 33 -4.12 22.15 -15.69
N GLY A 34 -5.12 22.56 -16.51
CA GLY A 34 -5.87 23.79 -16.26
C GLY A 34 -6.87 24.17 -17.35
N VAL A 35 -7.38 25.38 -17.27
CA VAL A 35 -8.37 25.97 -18.17
C VAL A 35 -7.95 27.37 -18.54
N HIS A 36 -7.85 27.65 -19.85
CA HIS A 36 -7.78 29.01 -20.38
C HIS A 36 -9.17 29.62 -20.41
N PHE A 37 -9.28 30.88 -20.01
CA PHE A 37 -10.58 31.60 -19.98
C PHE A 37 -10.40 33.10 -20.18
N GLN A 38 -11.46 33.77 -20.54
CA GLN A 38 -11.53 35.23 -20.61
C GLN A 38 -12.39 35.77 -19.48
N ALA A 39 -11.96 36.88 -18.89
CA ALA A 39 -12.65 37.54 -17.79
C ALA A 39 -12.50 39.08 -17.86
N ASP A 40 -13.51 39.81 -17.46
CA ASP A 40 -13.38 41.19 -17.04
C ASP A 40 -12.82 41.28 -15.61
N ASP A 41 -12.75 42.44 -15.02
CA ASP A 41 -12.17 42.65 -13.69
C ASP A 41 -13.03 41.96 -12.61
N GLU A 42 -14.34 42.12 -12.68
CA GLU A 42 -15.26 41.48 -11.75
C GLU A 42 -15.17 39.96 -11.78
N THR A 43 -15.24 39.34 -12.94
CA THR A 43 -15.11 37.89 -13.13
C THR A 43 -13.72 37.37 -12.72
N LEU A 44 -12.65 38.14 -12.97
CA LEU A 44 -11.32 37.81 -12.51
C LEU A 44 -11.28 37.69 -10.97
N TYR A 45 -11.75 38.72 -10.26
CA TYR A 45 -11.75 38.72 -8.79
C TYR A 45 -12.73 37.71 -8.21
N ARG A 46 -13.87 37.49 -8.84
CA ARG A 46 -14.81 36.44 -8.48
C ARG A 46 -14.17 35.06 -8.65
N SER A 47 -13.43 34.84 -9.73
CA SER A 47 -12.69 33.59 -9.93
C SER A 47 -11.61 33.37 -8.87
N LEU A 48 -10.85 34.39 -8.49
CA LEU A 48 -9.85 34.32 -7.42
C LEU A 48 -10.45 34.02 -6.05
N LEU A 49 -11.57 34.68 -5.72
CA LEU A 49 -12.20 34.60 -4.41
C LEU A 49 -13.01 33.29 -4.24
N TRP A 50 -13.72 32.85 -5.28
CA TRP A 50 -14.72 31.78 -5.20
C TRP A 50 -14.27 30.42 -5.75
N SER A 51 -13.24 30.37 -6.61
CA SER A 51 -12.85 29.09 -7.18
C SER A 51 -12.33 28.14 -6.08
N ARG A 52 -12.97 26.98 -5.98
CA ARG A 52 -12.60 25.90 -5.07
C ARG A 52 -11.62 24.91 -5.69
N LEU A 53 -11.57 24.87 -7.04
CA LEU A 53 -10.82 23.90 -7.81
C LEU A 53 -9.52 24.44 -8.38
N SER A 54 -9.39 25.75 -8.54
CA SER A 54 -8.15 26.38 -9.00
C SER A 54 -7.06 26.26 -7.94
N SER A 55 -5.88 25.86 -8.40
CA SER A 55 -4.67 25.91 -7.56
C SER A 55 -4.00 27.30 -7.65
N ARG A 56 -4.01 27.90 -8.83
CA ARG A 56 -3.54 29.25 -9.14
C ARG A 56 -4.35 29.85 -10.28
N ILE A 57 -4.45 31.17 -10.33
CA ILE A 57 -4.97 31.90 -11.49
C ILE A 57 -3.85 32.81 -12.00
N LEU A 58 -3.45 32.57 -13.23
CA LEU A 58 -2.30 33.14 -13.89
C LEU A 58 -2.74 34.12 -14.98
N LEU A 59 -2.08 35.27 -15.06
CA LEU A 59 -2.16 36.20 -16.17
C LEU A 59 -0.95 35.95 -17.11
N PRO A 60 -1.16 35.34 -18.30
CA PRO A 60 -0.07 35.11 -19.24
C PRO A 60 0.56 36.43 -19.71
N ILE A 61 1.88 36.53 -19.64
CA ILE A 61 2.67 37.67 -20.11
C ILE A 61 3.27 37.36 -21.46
N VAL A 62 3.99 36.23 -21.59
CA VAL A 62 4.67 35.83 -22.81
C VAL A 62 4.76 34.34 -22.95
N ASN A 63 4.64 33.89 -24.20
CA ASN A 63 4.94 32.54 -24.63
C ASN A 63 6.05 32.57 -25.68
N GLY A 64 6.92 31.56 -25.70
CA GLY A 64 7.99 31.48 -26.70
C GLY A 64 8.66 30.13 -26.74
N LYS A 65 9.49 29.92 -27.75
CA LYS A 65 10.30 28.71 -27.92
C LYS A 65 11.69 28.90 -27.34
N VAL A 66 12.12 27.95 -26.54
CA VAL A 66 13.38 27.96 -25.81
C VAL A 66 14.23 26.75 -26.23
N TYR A 67 15.25 27.00 -27.03
CA TYR A 67 16.25 26.03 -27.42
C TYR A 67 17.57 26.19 -26.67
N SER A 68 17.76 27.33 -25.99
CA SER A 68 18.93 27.63 -25.17
C SER A 68 18.55 28.51 -23.95
N ASP A 69 19.47 28.68 -23.01
CA ASP A 69 19.31 29.63 -21.90
C ASP A 69 19.30 31.09 -22.35
N LEU A 70 19.92 31.38 -23.49
CA LEU A 70 19.90 32.72 -24.13
C LEU A 70 18.51 33.03 -24.69
N ASP A 71 17.82 32.07 -25.26
CA ASP A 71 16.44 32.26 -25.73
C ASP A 71 15.52 32.58 -24.58
N LEU A 72 15.62 31.80 -23.47
CA LEU A 72 14.87 32.06 -22.25
C LEU A 72 15.08 33.49 -21.75
N TYR A 73 16.35 33.88 -21.64
CA TYR A 73 16.72 35.21 -21.19
C TYR A 73 16.17 36.32 -22.13
N SER A 74 16.32 36.16 -23.44
CA SER A 74 15.89 37.15 -24.47
C SER A 74 14.36 37.33 -24.49
N ILE A 75 13.61 36.22 -24.42
CA ILE A 75 12.14 36.25 -24.36
C ILE A 75 11.65 37.03 -23.14
N VAL A 76 12.24 36.78 -21.98
CA VAL A 76 11.83 37.40 -20.71
C VAL A 76 12.28 38.89 -20.66
N THR A 77 13.51 39.20 -21.06
CA THR A 77 14.01 40.56 -21.07
C THR A 77 13.25 41.44 -22.08
N GLY A 78 12.72 40.86 -23.14
CA GLY A 78 11.94 41.60 -24.17
C GLY A 78 10.56 42.06 -23.71
N GLN A 79 10.13 41.74 -22.49
CA GLN A 79 8.83 42.15 -21.97
C GLN A 79 8.91 43.47 -21.21
N ASP A 80 7.84 44.29 -21.28
CA ASP A 80 7.70 45.53 -20.53
C ASP A 80 7.24 45.25 -19.07
N TRP A 81 8.18 44.83 -18.23
CA TRP A 81 7.90 44.50 -16.83
C TRP A 81 7.38 45.69 -16.00
N LEU A 82 7.77 46.92 -16.37
CA LEU A 82 7.28 48.13 -15.72
C LEU A 82 5.78 48.36 -15.91
N SER A 83 5.16 47.76 -16.92
CA SER A 83 3.70 47.80 -17.07
C SER A 83 2.97 46.88 -16.08
N TYR A 84 3.67 45.97 -15.45
CA TYR A 84 3.10 45.02 -14.48
C TYR A 84 3.34 45.37 -13.04
N PHE A 85 4.57 45.78 -12.67
CA PHE A 85 4.91 46.16 -11.29
C PHE A 85 6.08 47.17 -11.24
N ASP A 86 6.28 47.83 -10.09
CA ASP A 86 7.35 48.79 -9.89
C ASP A 86 8.61 48.15 -9.28
N GLU A 87 9.77 48.84 -9.44
CA GLU A 87 11.05 48.44 -8.87
C GLU A 87 11.07 48.30 -7.33
N LYS A 88 10.07 48.86 -6.65
CA LYS A 88 9.94 48.77 -5.19
C LYS A 88 9.33 47.48 -4.70
N ALA A 89 8.56 46.78 -5.57
CA ALA A 89 7.95 45.52 -5.24
C ALA A 89 8.99 44.40 -5.14
N THR A 90 8.86 43.56 -4.14
CA THR A 90 9.62 42.31 -4.06
C THR A 90 9.02 41.29 -4.98
N PHE A 91 9.86 40.41 -5.56
CA PHE A 91 9.34 39.36 -6.46
C PHE A 91 10.03 38.04 -6.26
N PHE A 92 9.38 36.98 -6.72
CA PHE A 92 9.92 35.61 -6.76
C PHE A 92 9.51 34.90 -8.04
N VAL A 93 10.40 34.03 -8.55
CA VAL A 93 10.16 33.23 -9.76
C VAL A 93 9.98 31.76 -9.38
N ASP A 94 8.79 31.22 -9.61
CA ASP A 94 8.49 29.80 -9.60
C ASP A 94 8.68 29.22 -11.00
N PHE A 95 9.72 28.41 -11.20
CA PHE A 95 10.01 27.79 -12.48
C PHE A 95 9.72 26.29 -12.43
N ASN A 96 8.91 25.81 -13.36
CA ASN A 96 8.51 24.42 -13.46
C ASN A 96 8.81 23.84 -14.84
N GLY A 97 9.20 22.57 -14.89
CA GLY A 97 9.55 21.87 -16.11
C GLY A 97 11.05 21.99 -16.46
N THR A 98 11.47 21.18 -17.41
CA THR A 98 12.87 21.07 -17.89
C THR A 98 12.87 20.67 -19.35
N ASN A 99 13.99 20.95 -20.03
CA ASN A 99 14.27 20.42 -21.36
C ASN A 99 15.73 19.92 -21.45
N GLN A 100 16.26 19.70 -22.65
CA GLN A 100 17.62 19.20 -22.81
C GLN A 100 18.70 20.19 -22.35
N GLU A 101 18.44 21.50 -22.46
CA GLU A 101 19.36 22.57 -22.09
C GLU A 101 19.12 23.07 -20.67
N ILE A 102 17.87 23.31 -20.30
CA ILE A 102 17.48 23.74 -18.95
C ILE A 102 17.09 22.52 -18.14
N ARG A 103 18.10 21.85 -17.57
CA ARG A 103 17.95 20.56 -16.85
C ARG A 103 17.52 20.72 -15.39
N HIS A 104 17.68 21.92 -14.84
CA HIS A 104 17.37 22.21 -13.43
C HIS A 104 16.41 23.40 -13.34
N THR A 105 15.30 23.21 -12.63
CA THR A 105 14.29 24.27 -12.43
C THR A 105 14.86 25.49 -11.71
N GLN A 106 15.79 25.27 -10.77
CA GLN A 106 16.46 26.36 -10.06
C GLN A 106 17.30 27.25 -11.01
N PHE A 107 18.00 26.63 -11.98
CA PHE A 107 18.73 27.38 -12.99
C PHE A 107 17.78 28.19 -13.87
N GLY A 108 16.66 27.59 -14.32
CA GLY A 108 15.64 28.29 -15.09
C GLY A 108 15.05 29.48 -14.33
N ALA A 109 14.76 29.31 -13.04
CA ALA A 109 14.27 30.37 -12.18
C ALA A 109 15.29 31.53 -12.05
N MET A 110 16.57 31.22 -11.89
CA MET A 110 17.65 32.23 -11.85
C MET A 110 17.75 33.01 -13.16
N ARG A 111 17.68 32.32 -14.32
CA ARG A 111 17.75 32.99 -15.63
C ARG A 111 16.57 33.91 -15.88
N VAL A 112 15.34 33.50 -15.51
CA VAL A 112 14.15 34.37 -15.55
C VAL A 112 14.31 35.55 -14.63
N LYS A 113 14.77 35.35 -13.40
CA LYS A 113 15.04 36.40 -12.41
C LYS A 113 16.07 37.41 -12.94
N ASP A 114 17.21 36.94 -13.49
CA ASP A 114 18.27 37.81 -14.01
C ASP A 114 17.74 38.65 -15.19
N ALA A 115 16.97 38.05 -16.09
CA ALA A 115 16.36 38.73 -17.23
C ALA A 115 15.41 39.87 -16.78
N ILE A 116 14.61 39.67 -15.73
CA ILE A 116 13.71 40.70 -15.17
C ILE A 116 14.52 41.80 -14.53
N VAL A 117 15.50 41.48 -13.69
CA VAL A 117 16.35 42.47 -13.01
C VAL A 117 17.10 43.36 -14.03
N ASP A 118 17.73 42.72 -15.02
CA ASP A 118 18.49 43.46 -16.07
C ASP A 118 17.58 44.35 -16.95
N TYR A 119 16.29 43.96 -17.12
CA TYR A 119 15.31 44.84 -17.76
C TYR A 119 15.14 46.14 -16.97
N PHE A 120 14.93 46.06 -15.63
CA PHE A 120 14.76 47.25 -14.80
C PHE A 120 16.02 48.15 -14.84
N GLU A 121 17.22 47.60 -14.76
CA GLU A 121 18.47 48.32 -14.88
C GLU A 121 18.60 49.04 -16.22
N ARG A 122 18.25 48.40 -17.34
CA ARG A 122 18.26 48.98 -18.68
C ARG A 122 17.29 50.17 -18.80
N GLN A 123 16.19 50.13 -18.03
CA GLN A 123 15.24 51.27 -17.97
C GLN A 123 15.67 52.34 -16.98
N GLY A 124 16.89 52.29 -16.43
CA GLY A 124 17.39 53.25 -15.45
C GLY A 124 16.70 53.19 -14.09
N LYS A 125 16.11 52.05 -13.74
CA LYS A 125 15.41 51.79 -12.48
C LYS A 125 16.29 50.98 -11.52
N ALA A 126 15.95 51.06 -10.23
CA ALA A 126 16.57 50.18 -9.23
C ALA A 126 16.25 48.70 -9.50
N ARG A 127 17.14 47.83 -9.04
CA ARG A 127 16.94 46.37 -9.11
C ARG A 127 15.82 45.94 -8.14
N PRO A 128 14.73 45.30 -8.57
CA PRO A 128 13.74 44.76 -7.68
C PRO A 128 14.35 43.71 -6.75
N THR A 129 13.93 43.69 -5.49
CA THR A 129 14.42 42.75 -4.48
C THR A 129 13.72 41.40 -4.65
N VAL A 130 14.49 40.32 -4.48
CA VAL A 130 13.93 38.94 -4.48
C VAL A 130 13.57 38.55 -3.06
N ASP A 131 12.31 38.19 -2.83
CA ASP A 131 11.81 37.59 -1.60
C ASP A 131 11.15 36.24 -1.92
N LYS A 132 11.65 35.18 -1.30
CA LYS A 132 11.13 33.81 -1.52
C LYS A 132 9.89 33.53 -0.69
N ASP A 133 9.86 34.08 0.51
CA ASP A 133 8.85 33.68 1.50
C ASP A 133 7.57 34.51 1.34
N TYR A 134 7.71 35.83 1.19
CA TYR A 134 6.58 36.78 1.09
C TYR A 134 6.75 37.77 -0.07
N PRO A 135 6.82 37.31 -1.33
CA PRO A 135 6.96 38.23 -2.46
C PRO A 135 5.67 39.00 -2.74
N ASP A 136 5.80 40.29 -3.05
CA ASP A 136 4.68 41.10 -3.54
C ASP A 136 4.19 40.65 -4.90
N VAL A 137 5.11 40.14 -5.73
CA VAL A 137 4.82 39.68 -7.09
C VAL A 137 5.42 38.31 -7.30
N ARG A 138 4.59 37.37 -7.71
CA ARG A 138 5.04 36.00 -8.05
C ARG A 138 4.96 35.79 -9.56
N ILE A 139 6.08 35.44 -10.16
CA ILE A 139 6.19 35.09 -11.56
C ILE A 139 6.18 33.57 -11.70
N HIS A 140 5.24 33.04 -12.47
CA HIS A 140 5.15 31.62 -12.76
C HIS A 140 5.69 31.35 -14.17
N ALA A 141 6.78 30.60 -14.28
CA ALA A 141 7.36 30.17 -15.53
C ALA A 141 7.21 28.66 -15.69
N TYR A 142 6.71 28.23 -16.83
CA TYR A 142 6.51 26.82 -17.14
C TYR A 142 7.14 26.47 -18.47
N LEU A 143 8.07 25.50 -18.46
CA LEU A 143 8.77 25.00 -19.64
C LEU A 143 8.34 23.55 -19.92
N ASN A 144 7.73 23.34 -21.07
CA ASN A 144 7.35 22.01 -21.54
C ASN A 144 7.99 21.73 -22.89
N LYS A 145 8.99 20.85 -22.92
CA LYS A 145 9.86 20.65 -24.08
C LYS A 145 10.54 21.97 -24.47
N GLU A 146 10.12 22.58 -25.58
CA GLU A 146 10.64 23.85 -26.09
C GLU A 146 9.72 25.03 -25.79
N GLU A 147 8.48 24.80 -25.37
CA GLU A 147 7.46 25.82 -25.18
C GLU A 147 7.58 26.41 -23.75
N LEU A 148 7.90 27.68 -23.66
CA LEU A 148 7.93 28.47 -22.44
C LEU A 148 6.65 29.28 -22.32
N ALA A 149 6.04 29.29 -21.14
CA ALA A 149 4.99 30.21 -20.74
C ALA A 149 5.43 30.96 -19.48
N VAL A 150 5.42 32.28 -19.50
CA VAL A 150 5.68 33.13 -18.33
C VAL A 150 4.44 33.94 -18.01
N SER A 151 4.01 33.90 -16.77
CA SER A 151 2.76 34.49 -16.29
C SER A 151 2.96 35.21 -14.95
N LEU A 152 2.15 36.23 -14.71
CA LEU A 152 1.98 36.80 -13.38
C LEU A 152 0.98 35.93 -12.59
N ASP A 153 1.34 35.49 -11.40
CA ASP A 153 0.46 34.73 -10.52
C ASP A 153 -0.39 35.70 -9.68
N LEU A 154 -1.64 35.87 -10.08
CA LEU A 154 -2.57 36.77 -9.38
C LEU A 154 -3.07 36.20 -8.05
N SER A 155 -2.87 34.92 -7.81
CA SER A 155 -3.23 34.26 -6.54
C SER A 155 -2.23 34.57 -5.42
N GLY A 156 -0.94 34.79 -5.76
CA GLY A 156 0.16 34.89 -4.80
C GLY A 156 0.51 33.55 -4.19
N GLU A 157 -0.09 33.19 -3.06
CA GLU A 157 -0.03 31.85 -2.52
C GLU A 157 -1.03 30.92 -3.21
N ALA A 158 -0.76 29.60 -3.16
CA ALA A 158 -1.65 28.62 -3.76
C ALA A 158 -3.05 28.66 -3.14
N LEU A 159 -4.10 28.60 -3.99
CA LEU A 159 -5.49 28.74 -3.55
C LEU A 159 -6.02 27.57 -2.71
N HIS A 160 -5.32 26.41 -2.67
CA HIS A 160 -5.68 25.35 -1.73
C HIS A 160 -5.37 25.73 -0.27
N LEU A 161 -4.50 26.70 -0.02
CA LEU A 161 -4.25 27.23 1.30
C LEU A 161 -5.38 28.19 1.70
N ARG A 162 -6.47 27.65 2.28
CA ARG A 162 -7.67 28.43 2.66
C ARG A 162 -7.48 29.25 3.93
N GLY A 163 -6.40 28.99 4.70
CA GLY A 163 -6.12 29.68 5.96
C GLY A 163 -6.80 29.10 7.19
N TYR A 164 -7.76 28.17 7.07
CA TYR A 164 -8.43 27.58 8.23
C TYR A 164 -7.62 26.50 8.94
N ARG A 165 -6.59 25.97 8.31
CA ARG A 165 -5.77 24.87 8.84
C ARG A 165 -4.51 25.43 9.51
N GLU A 166 -4.35 25.20 10.82
CA GLU A 166 -3.19 25.65 11.59
C GLU A 166 -2.04 24.63 11.58
N ASP A 167 -2.34 23.33 11.47
CA ASP A 167 -1.36 22.25 11.55
C ASP A 167 -1.53 21.28 10.39
N THR A 168 -0.47 21.10 9.62
CA THR A 168 -0.42 20.12 8.53
C THR A 168 0.03 18.77 9.08
N GLY A 169 -0.92 17.91 9.42
CA GLY A 169 -0.63 16.50 9.75
C GLY A 169 0.10 15.76 8.61
N GLN A 170 0.46 14.50 8.83
CA GLN A 170 1.10 13.68 7.79
C GLN A 170 0.20 13.55 6.54
N ALA A 171 0.60 14.17 5.42
CA ALA A 171 -0.03 14.12 4.11
C ALA A 171 -1.56 14.41 4.09
N PRO A 172 -2.01 15.62 4.50
CA PRO A 172 -3.42 15.98 4.51
C PRO A 172 -3.98 16.05 3.09
N LEU A 173 -5.29 15.73 2.95
CA LEU A 173 -6.02 15.97 1.72
C LEU A 173 -6.04 17.47 1.41
N ARG A 174 -5.56 17.89 0.22
CA ARG A 174 -5.61 19.30 -0.17
C ARG A 174 -7.06 19.76 -0.31
N GLU A 175 -7.34 20.98 0.06
CA GLU A 175 -8.68 21.58 0.06
C GLU A 175 -9.31 21.59 -1.34
N THR A 176 -8.53 21.88 -2.39
CA THR A 176 -9.00 21.82 -3.79
C THR A 176 -9.38 20.39 -4.21
N LEU A 177 -8.64 19.38 -3.73
CA LEU A 177 -8.97 17.98 -3.97
C LEU A 177 -10.22 17.57 -3.17
N ALA A 178 -10.34 18.01 -1.92
CA ALA A 178 -11.53 17.77 -1.11
C ALA A 178 -12.78 18.36 -1.74
N ALA A 179 -12.72 19.62 -2.21
CA ALA A 179 -13.80 20.26 -2.93
C ALA A 179 -14.22 19.47 -4.19
N ALA A 180 -13.22 18.99 -4.97
CA ALA A 180 -13.49 18.18 -6.15
C ALA A 180 -14.18 16.83 -5.81
N ILE A 181 -13.75 16.18 -4.71
CA ILE A 181 -14.38 14.94 -4.22
C ILE A 181 -15.84 15.20 -3.81
N VAL A 182 -16.09 16.28 -3.08
CA VAL A 182 -17.45 16.68 -2.69
C VAL A 182 -18.34 16.93 -3.91
N LEU A 183 -17.87 17.72 -4.87
CA LEU A 183 -18.63 18.04 -6.10
C LEU A 183 -18.94 16.78 -6.95
N ARG A 184 -18.03 15.79 -6.96
CA ARG A 184 -18.21 14.52 -7.68
C ARG A 184 -19.01 13.48 -6.90
N SER A 185 -19.22 13.68 -5.60
CA SER A 185 -19.85 12.68 -4.72
C SER A 185 -21.33 12.43 -5.03
N GLY A 186 -21.98 13.37 -5.70
CA GLY A 186 -23.44 13.39 -5.89
C GLY A 186 -24.21 13.95 -4.70
N TRP A 187 -23.53 14.48 -3.67
CA TRP A 187 -24.17 15.21 -2.58
C TRP A 187 -24.91 16.44 -3.09
N LYS A 188 -26.07 16.70 -2.52
CA LYS A 188 -26.91 17.87 -2.82
C LYS A 188 -26.99 18.78 -1.60
N LYS A 189 -26.90 20.09 -1.82
CA LYS A 189 -27.10 21.08 -0.76
C LYS A 189 -28.42 20.84 -0.03
N GLY A 190 -28.43 21.06 1.28
CA GLY A 190 -29.58 20.81 2.14
C GLY A 190 -29.85 19.35 2.48
N THR A 191 -29.01 18.40 2.04
CA THR A 191 -29.11 16.99 2.42
C THR A 191 -27.98 16.55 3.35
N PRO A 192 -28.21 15.54 4.22
CA PRO A 192 -27.16 15.06 5.14
C PRO A 192 -25.90 14.58 4.42
N LEU A 193 -24.74 14.94 4.98
CA LEU A 193 -23.43 14.45 4.56
C LEU A 193 -22.68 13.85 5.74
N VAL A 194 -22.25 12.60 5.60
CA VAL A 194 -21.59 11.85 6.67
C VAL A 194 -20.17 11.45 6.24
N ASP A 195 -19.17 11.78 7.04
CA ASP A 195 -17.81 11.27 6.88
C ASP A 195 -17.42 10.42 8.10
N PRO A 196 -17.39 9.08 7.97
CA PRO A 196 -17.17 8.17 9.09
C PRO A 196 -15.71 8.03 9.52
N MET A 197 -14.75 8.58 8.78
CA MET A 197 -13.32 8.60 9.08
C MET A 197 -12.73 9.94 8.64
N CYS A 198 -13.28 11.03 9.24
CA CYS A 198 -13.15 12.39 8.73
C CYS A 198 -11.75 13.02 8.88
N GLY A 199 -10.88 12.42 9.69
CA GLY A 199 -9.56 12.99 9.93
C GLY A 199 -9.66 14.43 10.46
N SER A 200 -8.94 15.36 9.82
CA SER A 200 -8.97 16.78 10.13
C SER A 200 -10.22 17.53 9.60
N GLY A 201 -11.22 16.81 9.07
CA GLY A 201 -12.53 17.35 8.68
C GLY A 201 -12.59 18.03 7.32
N THR A 202 -11.56 17.94 6.47
CA THR A 202 -11.45 18.74 5.24
C THR A 202 -12.64 18.55 4.29
N LEU A 203 -13.12 17.32 4.07
CA LEU A 203 -14.29 17.06 3.20
C LEU A 203 -15.54 17.76 3.70
N LEU A 204 -15.83 17.63 4.99
CA LEU A 204 -17.02 18.25 5.59
C LEU A 204 -16.92 19.77 5.66
N ILE A 205 -15.73 20.32 5.94
CA ILE A 205 -15.52 21.77 5.97
C ILE A 205 -15.73 22.38 4.59
N GLU A 206 -15.14 21.81 3.53
CA GLU A 206 -15.37 22.29 2.15
C GLU A 206 -16.85 22.20 1.76
N ALA A 207 -17.54 21.10 2.10
CA ALA A 207 -18.97 20.94 1.84
C ALA A 207 -19.82 21.96 2.63
N ALA A 208 -19.53 22.18 3.91
CA ALA A 208 -20.22 23.16 4.74
C ALA A 208 -20.01 24.59 4.25
N GLN A 209 -18.81 24.94 3.78
CA GLN A 209 -18.58 26.25 3.14
C GLN A 209 -19.32 26.39 1.80
N MET A 210 -19.48 25.30 1.02
CA MET A 210 -20.29 25.30 -0.20
C MET A 210 -21.77 25.53 0.13
N GLU A 211 -22.27 24.89 1.17
CA GLU A 211 -23.65 25.07 1.67
C GLU A 211 -23.88 26.47 2.14
N ALA A 212 -22.97 26.99 2.99
CA ALA A 212 -23.05 28.31 3.61
C ALA A 212 -22.73 29.47 2.65
N GLN A 213 -22.44 29.18 1.38
CA GLN A 213 -22.04 30.18 0.39
C GLN A 213 -20.90 31.10 0.88
N ILE A 214 -19.93 30.48 1.60
CA ILE A 214 -18.72 31.17 2.03
C ILE A 214 -17.67 31.02 0.94
N ALA A 215 -17.17 32.14 0.43
CA ALA A 215 -16.07 32.12 -0.53
C ALA A 215 -14.79 31.54 0.11
N PRO A 216 -14.13 30.54 -0.50
CA PRO A 216 -13.03 29.82 0.12
C PRO A 216 -11.81 30.70 0.44
N GLN A 217 -11.70 31.87 -0.20
CA GLN A 217 -10.59 32.81 0.01
C GLN A 217 -11.02 34.11 0.74
N LEU A 218 -12.21 34.13 1.34
CA LEU A 218 -12.79 35.32 1.94
C LEU A 218 -11.89 35.99 2.98
N HIS A 219 -11.16 35.18 3.73
CA HIS A 219 -10.27 35.65 4.82
C HIS A 219 -8.80 35.82 4.40
N ARG A 220 -8.49 35.68 3.11
CA ARG A 220 -7.13 35.92 2.60
C ARG A 220 -6.78 37.41 2.64
N LEU A 221 -5.62 37.72 3.21
CA LEU A 221 -5.16 39.09 3.40
C LEU A 221 -4.25 39.61 2.27
N HIS A 222 -3.45 38.70 1.67
CA HIS A 222 -2.45 39.05 0.66
C HIS A 222 -2.71 38.33 -0.63
N TRP A 223 -2.64 39.08 -1.73
CA TRP A 223 -2.90 38.56 -3.07
C TRP A 223 -1.73 38.89 -4.02
N GLY A 224 -1.53 38.06 -5.02
CA GLY A 224 -0.53 38.29 -6.05
C GLY A 224 -0.85 39.48 -6.96
N PHE A 225 -2.06 40.01 -6.90
CA PHE A 225 -2.46 41.20 -7.64
C PHE A 225 -2.31 42.53 -6.85
N ASP A 226 -1.99 42.51 -5.56
CA ASP A 226 -1.94 43.71 -4.72
C ASP A 226 -0.94 44.76 -5.28
N CYS A 227 0.21 44.33 -5.80
CA CYS A 227 1.21 45.17 -6.44
C CYS A 227 1.17 45.18 -7.97
N TRP A 228 0.15 44.59 -8.58
CA TRP A 228 -0.02 44.57 -10.01
C TRP A 228 -0.65 45.86 -10.51
N LYS A 229 -0.03 46.56 -11.45
CA LYS A 229 -0.52 47.86 -11.99
C LYS A 229 -1.87 47.76 -12.72
N GLY A 230 -2.26 46.58 -13.18
CA GLY A 230 -3.58 46.33 -13.77
C GLY A 230 -4.67 46.04 -12.74
N HIS A 231 -4.40 46.13 -11.44
CA HIS A 231 -5.37 45.93 -10.38
C HIS A 231 -6.45 47.04 -10.39
N ASN A 232 -7.71 46.62 -10.26
CA ASN A 232 -8.88 47.48 -10.14
C ASN A 232 -9.46 47.34 -8.73
N GLN A 233 -9.12 48.28 -7.85
CA GLN A 233 -9.51 48.26 -6.43
C GLN A 233 -11.03 48.31 -6.26
N ASP A 234 -11.73 49.15 -7.03
CA ASP A 234 -13.18 49.32 -6.90
C ASP A 234 -13.91 48.02 -7.23
N ALA A 235 -13.55 47.35 -8.35
CA ALA A 235 -14.13 46.07 -8.72
C ALA A 235 -13.80 44.94 -7.70
N TRP A 236 -12.61 44.98 -7.09
CA TRP A 236 -12.25 44.05 -6.01
C TRP A 236 -13.12 44.25 -4.77
N ASP A 237 -13.31 45.51 -4.34
CA ASP A 237 -14.06 45.83 -3.15
C ASP A 237 -15.55 45.49 -3.31
N GLU A 238 -16.13 45.68 -4.51
CA GLU A 238 -17.50 45.26 -4.85
C GLU A 238 -17.65 43.72 -4.75
N VAL A 239 -16.78 42.94 -5.39
CA VAL A 239 -16.83 41.47 -5.37
C VAL A 239 -16.64 40.92 -3.96
N LYS A 240 -15.74 41.54 -3.15
CA LYS A 240 -15.51 41.12 -1.77
C LYS A 240 -16.71 41.45 -0.88
N ALA A 241 -17.33 42.63 -1.05
CA ALA A 241 -18.52 43.02 -0.30
C ALA A 241 -19.70 42.11 -0.60
N GLU A 242 -19.92 41.74 -1.87
CA GLU A 242 -20.94 40.75 -2.26
C GLU A 242 -20.72 39.42 -1.56
N ALA A 243 -19.49 38.91 -1.51
CA ALA A 243 -19.17 37.63 -0.87
C ALA A 243 -19.42 37.68 0.66
N VAL A 244 -19.10 38.78 1.32
CA VAL A 244 -19.42 38.97 2.74
C VAL A 244 -20.93 38.96 2.97
N GLN A 245 -21.68 39.71 2.17
CA GLN A 245 -23.15 39.76 2.26
C GLN A 245 -23.79 38.38 2.07
N GLN A 246 -23.31 37.59 1.11
CA GLN A 246 -23.81 36.22 0.88
C GLN A 246 -23.57 35.31 2.10
N ALA A 247 -22.39 35.36 2.69
CA ALA A 247 -22.06 34.59 3.89
C ALA A 247 -22.95 35.01 5.08
N GLU A 248 -23.14 36.31 5.32
CA GLU A 248 -24.00 36.84 6.37
C GLU A 248 -25.46 36.46 6.17
N ALA A 249 -25.97 36.53 4.95
CA ALA A 249 -27.33 36.13 4.61
C ALA A 249 -27.61 34.66 4.93
N TYR A 250 -26.63 33.79 4.75
CA TYR A 250 -26.73 32.36 5.10
C TYR A 250 -26.79 32.18 6.62
N PHE A 251 -25.90 32.81 7.41
CA PHE A 251 -25.89 32.70 8.86
C PHE A 251 -27.21 33.13 9.52
N ASN A 252 -27.92 34.08 8.89
CA ASN A 252 -29.23 34.58 9.38
C ASN A 252 -30.38 33.58 9.16
N GLN A 253 -30.18 32.49 8.39
CA GLN A 253 -31.25 31.51 8.09
C GLN A 253 -31.51 30.48 9.20
N ASN A 254 -30.65 30.43 10.23
CA ASN A 254 -30.76 29.53 11.40
C ASN A 254 -30.96 28.04 11.02
N LEU A 255 -30.20 27.56 10.04
CA LEU A 255 -30.30 26.23 9.49
C LEU A 255 -29.83 25.14 10.51
N LYS A 256 -30.52 23.99 10.50
CA LYS A 256 -30.08 22.86 11.32
C LYS A 256 -28.80 22.24 10.76
N PRO A 257 -27.87 21.86 11.63
CA PRO A 257 -26.68 21.15 11.19
C PRO A 257 -27.04 19.76 10.61
N HIS A 258 -26.49 19.44 9.45
CA HIS A 258 -26.70 18.16 8.75
C HIS A 258 -25.41 17.56 8.20
N PHE A 259 -24.26 18.04 8.68
CA PHE A 259 -22.94 17.46 8.45
C PHE A 259 -22.50 16.67 9.67
N TYR A 260 -22.01 15.45 9.45
CA TYR A 260 -21.64 14.54 10.54
C TYR A 260 -20.24 13.96 10.32
N GLY A 261 -19.31 14.26 11.22
CA GLY A 261 -17.94 13.76 11.18
C GLY A 261 -17.66 12.78 12.32
N PHE A 262 -17.13 11.62 11.97
CA PHE A 262 -16.67 10.61 12.93
C PHE A 262 -15.21 10.30 12.71
N ASP A 263 -14.48 10.02 13.78
CA ASP A 263 -13.14 9.48 13.73
C ASP A 263 -12.84 8.69 15.01
N LEU A 264 -11.96 7.71 14.92
CA LEU A 264 -11.53 6.92 16.07
C LEU A 264 -10.64 7.73 17.03
N ASP A 265 -9.77 8.61 16.47
CA ASP A 265 -8.81 9.41 17.24
C ASP A 265 -9.43 10.78 17.63
N HIS A 266 -9.73 10.93 18.92
CA HIS A 266 -10.28 12.17 19.47
C HIS A 266 -9.35 13.39 19.29
N ARG A 267 -8.03 13.18 19.17
CA ARG A 267 -7.06 14.27 18.96
C ARG A 267 -7.21 14.85 17.56
N VAL A 268 -7.47 13.99 16.58
CA VAL A 268 -7.74 14.40 15.20
C VAL A 268 -9.08 15.13 15.11
N LEU A 269 -10.12 14.68 15.84
CA LEU A 269 -11.39 15.37 15.93
C LEU A 269 -11.29 16.77 16.55
N LYS A 270 -10.44 16.97 17.56
CA LYS A 270 -10.17 18.32 18.10
C LYS A 270 -9.57 19.24 17.04
N LYS A 271 -8.66 18.73 16.18
CA LYS A 271 -8.13 19.47 15.04
C LYS A 271 -9.24 19.80 14.04
N ALA A 272 -10.11 18.83 13.72
CA ALA A 272 -11.24 19.06 12.82
C ALA A 272 -12.20 20.15 13.34
N GLN A 273 -12.53 20.13 14.64
CA GLN A 273 -13.33 21.17 15.29
C GLN A 273 -12.69 22.55 15.19
N LYS A 274 -11.39 22.64 15.47
CA LYS A 274 -10.64 23.91 15.37
C LYS A 274 -10.59 24.43 13.93
N ASN A 275 -10.34 23.55 12.97
CA ASN A 275 -10.38 23.90 11.54
C ASN A 275 -11.76 24.41 11.11
N ALA A 276 -12.83 23.75 11.57
CA ALA A 276 -14.21 24.18 11.29
C ALA A 276 -14.56 25.54 11.92
N GLN A 277 -14.04 25.82 13.12
CA GLN A 277 -14.15 27.15 13.76
C GLN A 277 -13.44 28.21 12.92
N ASN A 278 -12.20 27.97 12.52
CA ASN A 278 -11.43 28.90 11.69
C ASN A 278 -12.07 29.11 10.31
N ALA A 279 -12.74 28.08 9.78
CA ALA A 279 -13.47 28.14 8.52
C ALA A 279 -14.87 28.79 8.63
N GLY A 280 -15.32 29.15 9.83
CA GLY A 280 -16.63 29.75 10.09
C GLY A 280 -17.82 28.79 10.03
N VAL A 281 -17.63 27.49 9.98
CA VAL A 281 -18.69 26.48 9.74
C VAL A 281 -18.91 25.50 10.89
N ALA A 282 -18.29 25.74 12.04
CA ALA A 282 -18.37 24.81 13.19
C ALA A 282 -19.80 24.48 13.64
N HIS A 283 -20.71 25.42 13.54
CA HIS A 283 -22.12 25.28 13.93
C HIS A 283 -22.94 24.37 12.98
N LEU A 284 -22.42 24.07 11.80
CA LEU A 284 -23.07 23.20 10.80
C LEU A 284 -22.67 21.73 10.93
N ILE A 285 -21.62 21.40 11.70
CA ILE A 285 -21.02 20.08 11.71
C ILE A 285 -21.06 19.46 13.10
N HIS A 286 -21.67 18.28 13.19
CA HIS A 286 -21.60 17.43 14.37
C HIS A 286 -20.38 16.52 14.33
N TRP A 287 -19.57 16.58 15.39
CA TRP A 287 -18.38 15.76 15.54
C TRP A 287 -18.58 14.73 16.64
N LYS A 288 -18.29 13.47 16.38
CA LYS A 288 -18.43 12.40 17.36
C LYS A 288 -17.27 11.41 17.25
N GLN A 289 -16.62 11.08 18.38
CA GLN A 289 -15.68 9.99 18.41
C GLN A 289 -16.41 8.66 18.25
N GLY A 290 -15.92 7.80 17.36
CA GLY A 290 -16.49 6.47 17.15
C GLY A 290 -15.67 5.62 16.18
N ASP A 291 -15.76 4.31 16.39
CA ASP A 291 -15.24 3.32 15.46
C ASP A 291 -16.25 3.12 14.32
N VAL A 292 -15.75 2.95 13.09
CA VAL A 292 -16.59 2.62 11.94
C VAL A 292 -17.39 1.33 12.14
N ALA A 293 -16.88 0.40 12.95
CA ALA A 293 -17.58 -0.82 13.33
C ALA A 293 -18.86 -0.58 14.12
N ALA A 294 -18.97 0.56 14.81
CA ALA A 294 -20.16 0.99 15.57
C ALA A 294 -20.95 2.11 14.86
N LEU A 295 -20.61 2.39 13.58
CA LEU A 295 -21.25 3.47 12.82
C LEU A 295 -22.76 3.21 12.67
N LYS A 296 -23.56 4.22 13.00
CA LYS A 296 -25.00 4.26 12.78
C LYS A 296 -25.36 5.49 11.96
N ASN A 297 -26.45 5.43 11.23
CA ASN A 297 -26.97 6.57 10.49
C ASN A 297 -27.43 7.67 11.47
N PRO A 298 -26.82 8.87 11.45
CA PRO A 298 -27.18 9.96 12.34
C PRO A 298 -28.49 10.68 11.93
N SER A 299 -28.98 10.42 10.71
CA SER A 299 -30.21 11.02 10.15
C SER A 299 -31.04 9.95 9.42
N PRO A 300 -31.65 9.00 10.18
CA PRO A 300 -32.30 7.82 9.59
C PRO A 300 -33.59 8.15 8.78
N ASP A 301 -34.17 9.29 9.01
CA ASP A 301 -35.41 9.74 8.35
C ASP A 301 -35.15 10.50 7.04
N GLU A 302 -33.91 10.72 6.67
CA GLU A 302 -33.49 11.48 5.50
C GLU A 302 -32.60 10.64 4.59
N VAL A 303 -32.53 11.04 3.32
CA VAL A 303 -31.56 10.45 2.36
C VAL A 303 -30.42 11.43 2.11
N GLY A 304 -29.21 10.97 2.29
CA GLY A 304 -28.01 11.78 2.16
C GLY A 304 -26.88 11.08 1.41
N THR A 305 -25.67 11.52 1.68
CA THR A 305 -24.46 10.97 1.09
C THR A 305 -23.43 10.63 2.18
N VAL A 306 -22.84 9.45 2.11
CA VAL A 306 -21.61 9.12 2.85
C VAL A 306 -20.42 9.46 1.97
N ILE A 307 -19.54 10.31 2.46
CA ILE A 307 -18.29 10.68 1.78
C ILE A 307 -17.12 10.26 2.67
N CYS A 308 -16.08 9.67 2.09
CA CYS A 308 -14.96 9.25 2.91
C CYS A 308 -13.65 9.16 2.12
N ASN A 309 -12.57 9.54 2.79
CA ASN A 309 -11.19 9.24 2.41
C ASN A 309 -10.59 8.34 3.49
N PRO A 310 -10.95 7.02 3.51
CA PRO A 310 -10.50 6.10 4.54
C PRO A 310 -9.00 5.89 4.48
N PRO A 311 -8.35 5.41 5.55
CA PRO A 311 -6.91 5.14 5.54
C PRO A 311 -6.52 4.14 4.46
N TYR A 312 -5.38 4.39 3.80
CA TYR A 312 -4.77 3.54 2.78
C TYR A 312 -3.24 3.66 2.80
N GLY A 313 -2.55 2.68 2.19
CA GLY A 313 -1.10 2.60 2.13
C GLY A 313 -0.43 2.13 3.43
N GLU A 314 0.86 1.81 3.37
CA GLU A 314 1.62 1.22 4.48
C GLU A 314 1.76 2.11 5.72
N ARG A 315 1.51 3.41 5.58
CA ARG A 315 1.68 4.39 6.67
C ARG A 315 0.59 4.34 7.73
N LEU A 316 -0.56 3.72 7.44
CA LEU A 316 -1.76 3.79 8.28
C LEU A 316 -2.29 2.41 8.72
N GLY A 317 -1.55 1.33 8.47
CA GLY A 317 -1.90 -0.01 8.92
C GLY A 317 -1.32 -1.13 8.06
N THR A 318 -1.37 -2.36 8.57
CA THR A 318 -1.03 -3.54 7.78
C THR A 318 -2.14 -3.84 6.77
N THR A 319 -1.82 -4.48 5.65
CA THR A 319 -2.82 -4.87 4.63
C THR A 319 -4.02 -5.64 5.22
N PRO A 320 -3.86 -6.61 6.12
CA PRO A 320 -4.99 -7.29 6.77
C PRO A 320 -5.89 -6.38 7.59
N ALA A 321 -5.32 -5.41 8.32
CA ALA A 321 -6.09 -4.42 9.09
C ALA A 321 -6.94 -3.53 8.17
N LEU A 322 -6.39 -3.10 7.03
CA LEU A 322 -7.13 -2.33 6.04
C LEU A 322 -8.24 -3.15 5.37
N ILE A 323 -7.98 -4.42 5.04
CA ILE A 323 -8.99 -5.35 4.52
C ILE A 323 -10.16 -5.48 5.51
N ALA A 324 -9.85 -5.69 6.80
CA ALA A 324 -10.86 -5.77 7.85
C ALA A 324 -11.66 -4.48 7.96
N LEU A 325 -10.99 -3.33 8.01
CA LEU A 325 -11.61 -2.00 8.09
C LEU A 325 -12.61 -1.75 6.94
N TYR A 326 -12.18 -1.96 5.68
CA TYR A 326 -13.03 -1.74 4.52
C TYR A 326 -14.18 -2.75 4.44
N SER A 327 -13.97 -4.00 4.87
CA SER A 327 -15.02 -5.02 4.93
C SER A 327 -16.11 -4.63 5.95
N VAL A 328 -15.71 -4.22 7.15
CA VAL A 328 -16.62 -3.73 8.20
C VAL A 328 -17.34 -2.47 7.73
N PHE A 329 -16.62 -1.54 7.11
CA PHE A 329 -17.20 -0.31 6.58
C PHE A 329 -18.28 -0.61 5.53
N GLY A 330 -18.01 -1.52 4.58
CA GLY A 330 -18.99 -1.93 3.57
C GLY A 330 -20.24 -2.58 4.17
N GLN A 331 -20.12 -3.36 5.24
CA GLN A 331 -21.24 -3.94 5.96
C GLN A 331 -22.08 -2.83 6.63
N ARG A 332 -21.42 -1.88 7.33
CA ARG A 332 -22.11 -0.76 7.98
C ARG A 332 -22.85 0.12 6.99
N LEU A 333 -22.23 0.42 5.85
CA LEU A 333 -22.91 1.17 4.79
C LEU A 333 -24.22 0.49 4.35
N LYS A 334 -24.18 -0.81 4.06
CA LYS A 334 -25.37 -1.57 3.62
C LYS A 334 -26.46 -1.65 4.67
N ASN A 335 -26.12 -1.70 5.94
CA ASN A 335 -27.09 -1.90 7.01
C ASN A 335 -27.69 -0.62 7.54
N GLU A 336 -26.90 0.43 7.61
CA GLU A 336 -27.28 1.68 8.27
C GLU A 336 -27.75 2.76 7.25
N PHE A 337 -27.25 2.69 5.99
CA PHE A 337 -27.44 3.75 5.00
C PHE A 337 -28.18 3.27 3.73
N GLY A 338 -29.10 2.33 3.86
CA GLY A 338 -29.94 1.90 2.73
C GLY A 338 -30.64 3.09 2.05
N GLY A 339 -30.58 3.16 0.71
CA GLY A 339 -31.13 4.27 -0.08
C GLY A 339 -30.18 5.48 -0.25
N TRP A 340 -29.10 5.58 0.52
CA TRP A 340 -28.13 6.66 0.45
C TRP A 340 -27.15 6.48 -0.71
N ASN A 341 -26.44 7.58 -1.06
CA ASN A 341 -25.25 7.53 -1.89
C ASN A 341 -23.99 7.33 -1.02
N ALA A 342 -22.96 6.70 -1.57
CA ALA A 342 -21.64 6.69 -0.96
C ALA A 342 -20.59 7.09 -1.99
N SER A 343 -19.61 7.88 -1.58
CA SER A 343 -18.49 8.33 -2.40
C SER A 343 -17.19 8.12 -1.65
N ILE A 344 -16.40 7.12 -2.07
CA ILE A 344 -15.19 6.72 -1.37
C ILE A 344 -13.96 6.97 -2.24
N PHE A 345 -12.99 7.67 -1.67
CA PHE A 345 -11.73 8.02 -2.32
C PHE A 345 -10.57 7.21 -1.74
N SER A 346 -9.76 6.56 -2.58
CA SER A 346 -8.63 5.76 -2.13
C SER A 346 -7.53 5.65 -3.19
N SER A 347 -6.27 5.54 -2.78
CA SER A 347 -5.17 5.15 -3.67
C SER A 347 -5.13 3.64 -3.93
N GLU A 348 -5.79 2.84 -3.09
CA GLU A 348 -5.82 1.39 -3.19
C GLU A 348 -7.18 0.91 -3.71
N SER A 349 -7.31 0.85 -5.04
CA SER A 349 -8.58 0.43 -5.68
C SER A 349 -9.03 -0.97 -5.25
N THR A 350 -8.10 -1.85 -4.86
CA THR A 350 -8.36 -3.20 -4.38
C THR A 350 -9.06 -3.22 -3.03
N LEU A 351 -8.75 -2.28 -2.13
CA LEU A 351 -9.46 -2.16 -0.85
C LEU A 351 -10.92 -1.74 -1.03
N LEU A 352 -11.22 -0.96 -2.07
CA LEU A 352 -12.61 -0.60 -2.40
C LEU A 352 -13.47 -1.82 -2.78
N ASP A 353 -12.86 -2.90 -3.22
CA ASP A 353 -13.59 -4.15 -3.53
C ASP A 353 -14.02 -4.88 -2.24
N CYS A 354 -13.38 -4.61 -1.09
CA CYS A 354 -13.80 -5.12 0.23
C CYS A 354 -15.14 -4.53 0.70
N LEU A 355 -15.58 -3.38 0.17
CA LEU A 355 -16.91 -2.81 0.44
C LEU A 355 -18.05 -3.70 -0.08
N ARG A 356 -17.77 -4.56 -1.06
CA ARG A 356 -18.74 -5.46 -1.72
C ARG A 356 -19.99 -4.73 -2.24
N MET A 357 -19.73 -3.59 -2.84
CA MET A 357 -20.74 -2.77 -3.52
C MET A 357 -20.32 -2.51 -4.96
N ARG A 358 -21.28 -2.47 -5.87
CA ARG A 358 -21.01 -2.13 -7.27
C ARG A 358 -21.04 -0.62 -7.45
N SER A 359 -19.93 -0.03 -7.86
CA SER A 359 -19.87 1.39 -8.20
C SER A 359 -20.60 1.65 -9.53
N HIS A 360 -21.35 2.74 -9.59
CA HIS A 360 -21.99 3.20 -10.82
C HIS A 360 -21.18 4.28 -11.54
N ARG A 361 -20.25 4.93 -10.82
CA ARG A 361 -19.32 5.93 -11.37
C ARG A 361 -17.97 5.84 -10.72
N GLN A 362 -16.93 6.13 -11.48
CA GLN A 362 -15.56 6.25 -10.96
C GLN A 362 -14.81 7.39 -11.63
N PHE A 363 -13.94 8.05 -10.87
CA PHE A 363 -13.09 9.14 -11.33
C PHE A 363 -11.66 8.92 -10.89
N LYS A 364 -10.72 9.08 -11.80
CA LYS A 364 -9.29 9.08 -11.49
C LYS A 364 -8.87 10.45 -10.98
N ALA A 365 -7.96 10.48 -10.01
CA ALA A 365 -7.38 11.69 -9.46
C ALA A 365 -5.98 11.41 -8.89
N LYS A 366 -5.24 12.47 -8.54
CA LYS A 366 -3.96 12.35 -7.83
C LYS A 366 -4.04 13.01 -6.47
N ASN A 367 -3.49 12.34 -5.45
CA ASN A 367 -3.24 12.94 -4.14
C ASN A 367 -1.73 13.02 -3.92
N GLY A 368 -1.11 14.16 -4.23
CA GLY A 368 0.33 14.28 -4.34
C GLY A 368 0.89 13.34 -5.43
N PRO A 369 1.87 12.47 -5.10
CA PRO A 369 2.42 11.50 -6.04
C PRO A 369 1.50 10.28 -6.28
N LEU A 370 0.51 10.04 -5.40
CA LEU A 370 -0.32 8.84 -5.42
C LEU A 370 -1.43 8.93 -6.47
N ASP A 371 -1.55 7.89 -7.30
CA ASP A 371 -2.71 7.70 -8.16
C ASP A 371 -3.88 7.19 -7.31
N CYS A 372 -5.01 7.87 -7.37
CA CYS A 372 -6.20 7.60 -6.59
C CYS A 372 -7.42 7.42 -7.47
N VAL A 373 -8.44 6.79 -6.90
CA VAL A 373 -9.74 6.64 -7.53
C VAL A 373 -10.85 7.03 -6.55
N GLN A 374 -11.82 7.80 -7.02
CA GLN A 374 -13.09 8.05 -6.34
C GLN A 374 -14.14 7.15 -6.97
N LYS A 375 -14.76 6.27 -6.18
CA LYS A 375 -15.87 5.42 -6.62
C LYS A 375 -17.16 5.86 -5.94
N ASN A 376 -18.23 6.02 -6.74
CA ASN A 376 -19.56 6.36 -6.25
C ASN A 376 -20.48 5.15 -6.32
N TYR A 377 -21.26 4.97 -5.26
CA TYR A 377 -22.14 3.82 -5.04
C TYR A 377 -23.55 4.32 -4.69
N GLN A 378 -24.55 3.59 -5.16
CA GLN A 378 -25.91 3.66 -4.62
C GLN A 378 -26.06 2.50 -3.64
N ILE A 379 -26.35 2.81 -2.37
CA ILE A 379 -26.50 1.77 -1.34
C ILE A 379 -27.91 1.19 -1.47
N SER A 380 -28.00 -0.13 -1.63
CA SER A 380 -29.31 -0.80 -1.71
C SER A 380 -30.06 -0.72 -0.38
N GLU A 381 -31.40 -0.64 -0.44
CA GLU A 381 -32.26 -0.65 0.76
C GLU A 381 -32.33 -2.03 1.44
N ARG A 382 -31.68 -3.03 0.89
CA ARG A 382 -31.69 -4.40 1.42
C ARG A 382 -30.85 -4.47 2.68
N LYS A 383 -31.50 -4.70 3.83
CA LYS A 383 -30.82 -5.00 5.09
C LYS A 383 -30.21 -6.40 5.02
N GLU A 384 -28.90 -6.48 5.18
CA GLU A 384 -28.23 -7.76 5.46
C GLU A 384 -28.25 -7.98 6.99
N SER A 385 -28.46 -9.23 7.43
CA SER A 385 -28.29 -9.57 8.85
C SER A 385 -26.84 -9.34 9.25
N VAL A 386 -26.61 -8.66 10.36
CA VAL A 386 -25.24 -8.32 10.84
C VAL A 386 -25.10 -8.79 12.27
N ALA A 387 -23.98 -9.44 12.56
CA ALA A 387 -23.52 -9.64 13.91
C ALA A 387 -23.27 -8.27 14.59
N GLU A 388 -23.53 -8.16 15.89
CA GLU A 388 -23.23 -6.96 16.66
C GLU A 388 -21.74 -6.58 16.54
N ASN A 389 -20.88 -7.59 16.44
CA ASN A 389 -19.46 -7.45 16.13
C ASN A 389 -19.16 -7.99 14.71
N PRO A 390 -18.88 -7.13 13.69
CA PRO A 390 -18.62 -7.57 12.33
C PRO A 390 -17.36 -8.44 12.15
N LEU A 391 -16.50 -8.50 13.15
CA LEU A 391 -15.31 -9.35 13.19
C LEU A 391 -15.56 -10.69 13.88
N GLU A 392 -16.76 -10.93 14.45
CA GLU A 392 -17.15 -12.24 14.94
C GLU A 392 -17.71 -13.14 13.85
N PHE A 393 -17.45 -14.44 13.97
CA PHE A 393 -17.99 -15.43 13.07
C PHE A 393 -19.50 -15.61 13.30
N ASP A 394 -20.29 -15.14 12.36
CA ASP A 394 -21.72 -15.43 12.26
C ASP A 394 -22.03 -15.98 10.87
N ARG A 395 -22.67 -17.14 10.81
CA ARG A 395 -23.01 -17.83 9.55
C ARG A 395 -23.89 -17.00 8.60
N THR A 396 -24.63 -16.03 9.11
CA THR A 396 -25.56 -15.22 8.31
C THR A 396 -24.91 -13.97 7.72
N SER A 397 -23.85 -13.46 8.34
CA SER A 397 -23.16 -12.21 7.95
C SER A 397 -21.72 -12.40 7.51
N THR A 398 -21.12 -13.58 7.79
CA THR A 398 -19.73 -13.84 7.42
C THR A 398 -19.57 -13.95 5.90
N VAL A 399 -18.58 -13.26 5.37
CA VAL A 399 -18.17 -13.38 3.98
C VAL A 399 -17.54 -14.77 3.74
N ALA A 400 -17.75 -15.31 2.54
CA ALA A 400 -17.21 -16.63 2.18
C ALA A 400 -17.59 -17.75 3.19
N VAL A 401 -18.88 -17.89 3.47
CA VAL A 401 -19.40 -18.82 4.49
C VAL A 401 -18.88 -20.25 4.32
N ASP A 402 -18.76 -20.74 3.08
CA ASP A 402 -18.24 -22.10 2.81
C ASP A 402 -16.78 -22.25 3.23
N PHE A 403 -15.95 -21.23 2.94
CA PHE A 403 -14.56 -21.18 3.40
C PHE A 403 -14.48 -21.09 4.93
N ALA A 404 -15.27 -20.20 5.53
CA ALA A 404 -15.30 -20.01 6.98
C ALA A 404 -15.71 -21.30 7.72
N ASN A 405 -16.78 -21.97 7.26
CA ASN A 405 -17.23 -23.25 7.83
C ASN A 405 -16.15 -24.34 7.68
N ARG A 406 -15.47 -24.39 6.52
CA ARG A 406 -14.38 -25.34 6.29
C ARG A 406 -13.21 -25.05 7.24
N LEU A 407 -12.78 -23.81 7.32
CA LEU A 407 -11.68 -23.38 8.20
C LEU A 407 -12.01 -23.69 9.67
N GLN A 408 -13.22 -23.36 10.14
CA GLN A 408 -13.65 -23.66 11.52
C GLN A 408 -13.62 -25.16 11.83
N LYS A 409 -14.07 -25.99 10.89
CA LYS A 409 -14.01 -27.46 11.02
C LYS A 409 -12.56 -27.95 11.12
N ASN A 410 -11.69 -27.41 10.29
CA ASN A 410 -10.27 -27.78 10.30
C ASN A 410 -9.59 -27.34 11.60
N ILE A 411 -9.84 -26.11 12.06
CA ILE A 411 -9.32 -25.58 13.35
C ILE A 411 -9.63 -26.56 14.47
N LYS A 412 -10.90 -26.95 14.64
CA LYS A 412 -11.31 -27.90 15.70
C LYS A 412 -10.57 -29.24 15.65
N LYS A 413 -10.28 -29.76 14.43
CA LYS A 413 -9.54 -31.01 14.24
C LYS A 413 -8.06 -30.85 14.51
N ILE A 414 -7.44 -29.85 13.86
CA ILE A 414 -5.99 -29.67 13.81
C ILE A 414 -5.44 -29.10 15.14
N GLU A 415 -6.10 -28.13 15.75
CA GLU A 415 -5.63 -27.58 17.04
C GLU A 415 -5.62 -28.60 18.15
N LYS A 416 -6.66 -29.46 18.21
CA LYS A 416 -6.69 -30.57 19.17
C LYS A 416 -5.49 -31.51 18.99
N TRP A 417 -5.20 -31.88 17.74
CA TRP A 417 -4.05 -32.72 17.40
C TRP A 417 -2.72 -32.02 17.69
N ALA A 418 -2.55 -30.77 17.26
CA ALA A 418 -1.33 -30.01 17.46
C ALA A 418 -0.99 -29.85 18.95
N LYS A 419 -2.00 -29.56 19.80
CA LYS A 419 -1.84 -29.48 21.26
C LYS A 419 -1.39 -30.83 21.85
N GLN A 420 -1.94 -31.95 21.39
CA GLN A 420 -1.53 -33.29 21.84
C GLN A 420 -0.08 -33.62 21.43
N GLN A 421 0.39 -33.06 20.33
CA GLN A 421 1.74 -33.27 19.80
C GLN A 421 2.77 -32.24 20.28
N GLY A 422 2.37 -31.20 21.03
CA GLY A 422 3.25 -30.12 21.47
C GLY A 422 3.75 -29.26 20.31
N LEU A 423 2.86 -28.92 19.37
CA LEU A 423 3.18 -28.15 18.15
C LEU A 423 2.59 -26.74 18.23
N ASP A 424 3.41 -25.72 17.97
CA ASP A 424 2.96 -24.33 17.86
C ASP A 424 2.77 -23.86 16.43
N ALA A 425 3.32 -24.59 15.43
CA ALA A 425 3.22 -24.25 14.02
C ALA A 425 2.60 -25.39 13.21
N TYR A 426 1.49 -25.10 12.50
CA TYR A 426 0.72 -26.08 11.73
C TYR A 426 -0.21 -25.44 10.70
N ARG A 427 -0.58 -26.22 9.67
CA ARG A 427 -1.50 -25.81 8.61
C ARG A 427 -2.95 -26.01 9.01
N LEU A 428 -3.76 -24.97 8.87
CA LEU A 428 -5.20 -24.97 9.15
C LEU A 428 -6.04 -25.22 7.89
N TYR A 429 -5.54 -24.77 6.73
CA TYR A 429 -6.26 -24.88 5.44
C TYR A 429 -5.25 -24.96 4.29
N ASP A 430 -5.49 -25.84 3.30
CA ASP A 430 -4.62 -26.06 2.15
C ASP A 430 -5.43 -26.23 0.87
N ALA A 431 -5.93 -25.11 0.32
CA ALA A 431 -6.76 -25.09 -0.89
C ALA A 431 -7.90 -26.13 -0.85
N ASP A 432 -8.54 -26.31 0.31
CA ASP A 432 -9.57 -27.30 0.56
C ASP A 432 -10.79 -27.18 -0.36
N LEU A 433 -11.09 -25.95 -0.77
CA LEU A 433 -12.14 -25.60 -1.71
C LEU A 433 -11.51 -24.99 -2.98
N PRO A 434 -11.94 -25.43 -4.18
CA PRO A 434 -11.37 -24.94 -5.45
C PRO A 434 -11.47 -23.42 -5.65
N GLU A 435 -12.46 -22.80 -5.01
CA GLU A 435 -12.69 -21.35 -5.09
C GLU A 435 -11.66 -20.55 -4.31
N TYR A 436 -11.07 -21.11 -3.25
CA TYR A 436 -10.16 -20.44 -2.33
C TYR A 436 -8.79 -21.10 -2.35
N ASN A 437 -7.98 -20.68 -3.31
CA ASN A 437 -6.65 -21.23 -3.56
C ASN A 437 -5.60 -20.58 -2.64
N VAL A 438 -5.75 -20.79 -1.35
CA VAL A 438 -4.87 -20.26 -0.30
C VAL A 438 -4.41 -21.35 0.66
N ALA A 439 -3.27 -21.12 1.32
CA ALA A 439 -2.90 -21.81 2.54
C ALA A 439 -3.11 -20.90 3.74
N VAL A 440 -3.55 -21.48 4.87
CA VAL A 440 -3.64 -20.80 6.14
C VAL A 440 -2.83 -21.58 7.16
N ASP A 441 -1.73 -20.98 7.62
CA ASP A 441 -0.80 -21.58 8.57
C ASP A 441 -0.79 -20.81 9.88
N ARG A 442 -0.77 -21.53 11.02
CA ARG A 442 -0.59 -20.95 12.34
C ARG A 442 0.88 -21.08 12.77
N TYR A 443 1.40 -20.02 13.41
CA TYR A 443 2.71 -19.97 14.07
C TYR A 443 2.53 -19.30 15.42
N GLY A 444 2.39 -20.10 16.48
CA GLY A 444 2.06 -19.58 17.81
C GLY A 444 0.76 -18.78 17.80
N ASP A 445 0.85 -17.49 18.11
CA ASP A 445 -0.27 -16.55 18.10
C ASP A 445 -0.43 -15.77 16.78
N HIS A 446 0.34 -16.13 15.73
CA HIS A 446 0.26 -15.53 14.41
C HIS A 446 -0.40 -16.46 13.38
N ILE A 447 -1.00 -15.87 12.35
CA ILE A 447 -1.55 -16.59 11.20
C ILE A 447 -0.94 -16.02 9.91
N VAL A 448 -0.52 -16.91 9.03
CA VAL A 448 -0.07 -16.59 7.68
C VAL A 448 -1.12 -17.07 6.69
N VAL A 449 -1.68 -16.15 5.91
CA VAL A 449 -2.49 -16.48 4.74
C VAL A 449 -1.62 -16.31 3.51
N GLN A 450 -1.39 -17.40 2.79
CA GLN A 450 -0.56 -17.42 1.60
C GLN A 450 -1.41 -17.77 0.37
N GLU A 451 -1.41 -16.88 -0.63
CA GLU A 451 -2.07 -17.15 -1.91
C GLU A 451 -1.24 -18.11 -2.76
N TYR A 452 -1.88 -19.13 -3.31
CA TYR A 452 -1.33 -19.91 -4.42
C TYR A 452 -1.66 -19.22 -5.75
N ALA A 453 -0.76 -19.31 -6.73
CA ALA A 453 -1.00 -18.74 -8.05
C ALA A 453 -2.32 -19.26 -8.64
N ALA A 454 -3.25 -18.35 -8.95
CA ALA A 454 -4.51 -18.71 -9.55
C ALA A 454 -4.30 -19.41 -10.92
N PRO A 455 -5.11 -20.43 -11.26
CA PRO A 455 -5.12 -21.00 -12.60
C PRO A 455 -5.37 -19.94 -13.67
N LYS A 456 -4.74 -20.07 -14.84
CA LYS A 456 -4.79 -19.07 -15.93
C LYS A 456 -6.21 -18.80 -16.48
N ASN A 457 -7.16 -19.68 -16.23
CA ASN A 457 -8.55 -19.59 -16.68
C ASN A 457 -9.48 -18.83 -15.70
N ILE A 458 -8.97 -18.39 -14.56
CA ILE A 458 -9.76 -17.62 -13.57
C ILE A 458 -9.51 -16.14 -13.80
N ASP A 459 -10.58 -15.35 -13.85
CA ASP A 459 -10.53 -13.88 -13.91
C ASP A 459 -9.78 -13.31 -12.71
N GLU A 460 -8.83 -12.40 -12.96
CA GLU A 460 -7.95 -11.85 -11.93
C GLU A 460 -8.71 -11.09 -10.83
N ASN A 461 -9.79 -10.37 -11.18
CA ASN A 461 -10.60 -9.65 -10.19
C ASN A 461 -11.35 -10.64 -9.29
N LYS A 462 -11.85 -11.74 -9.87
CA LYS A 462 -12.51 -12.81 -9.12
C LYS A 462 -11.54 -13.54 -8.18
N ALA A 463 -10.32 -13.83 -8.64
CA ALA A 463 -9.27 -14.41 -7.80
C ALA A 463 -8.92 -13.48 -6.63
N ARG A 464 -8.73 -12.20 -6.92
CA ARG A 464 -8.45 -11.17 -5.91
C ARG A 464 -9.57 -11.05 -4.88
N GLN A 465 -10.84 -10.98 -5.33
CA GLN A 465 -11.99 -10.90 -4.41
C GLN A 465 -12.01 -12.10 -3.47
N ARG A 466 -11.76 -13.31 -3.98
CA ARG A 466 -11.71 -14.54 -3.18
C ARG A 466 -10.59 -14.52 -2.14
N LEU A 467 -9.43 -13.93 -2.47
CA LEU A 467 -8.34 -13.74 -1.51
C LEU A 467 -8.74 -12.79 -0.38
N LEU A 468 -9.34 -11.63 -0.72
CA LEU A 468 -9.83 -10.67 0.26
C LEU A 468 -10.89 -11.29 1.17
N ASP A 469 -11.76 -12.10 0.60
CA ASP A 469 -12.79 -12.85 1.32
C ASP A 469 -12.20 -13.89 2.28
N ALA A 470 -11.17 -14.61 1.84
CA ALA A 470 -10.47 -15.59 2.67
C ALA A 470 -9.76 -14.93 3.86
N VAL A 471 -9.11 -13.77 3.63
CA VAL A 471 -8.48 -13.00 4.72
C VAL A 471 -9.52 -12.53 5.74
N THR A 472 -10.62 -11.94 5.26
CA THR A 472 -11.71 -11.46 6.14
C THR A 472 -12.32 -12.61 6.94
N ALA A 473 -12.66 -13.72 6.28
CA ALA A 473 -13.23 -14.89 6.94
C ALA A 473 -12.24 -15.54 7.93
N THR A 474 -10.93 -15.51 7.61
CA THR A 474 -9.90 -16.00 8.54
C THR A 474 -9.88 -15.18 9.83
N LEU A 475 -9.93 -13.84 9.73
CA LEU A 475 -10.02 -12.95 10.90
C LEU A 475 -11.28 -13.24 11.72
N GLN A 476 -12.44 -13.37 11.07
CA GLN A 476 -13.71 -13.63 11.72
C GLN A 476 -13.75 -14.99 12.46
N VAL A 477 -13.23 -16.05 11.81
CA VAL A 477 -13.26 -17.41 12.36
C VAL A 477 -12.26 -17.60 13.49
N THR A 478 -11.08 -16.99 13.38
CA THR A 478 -9.99 -17.19 14.35
C THR A 478 -10.02 -16.18 15.49
N GLY A 479 -10.68 -15.02 15.32
CA GLY A 479 -10.66 -13.92 16.29
C GLY A 479 -9.29 -13.32 16.53
N ILE A 480 -8.31 -13.59 15.62
CA ILE A 480 -6.95 -13.07 15.76
C ILE A 480 -6.90 -11.57 15.53
N GLU A 481 -6.03 -10.89 16.25
CA GLU A 481 -5.75 -9.46 16.02
C GLU A 481 -5.20 -9.26 14.62
N THR A 482 -5.63 -8.18 13.94
CA THR A 482 -5.27 -7.91 12.54
C THR A 482 -3.76 -7.73 12.30
N ASN A 483 -3.02 -7.26 13.30
CA ASN A 483 -1.55 -7.12 13.27
C ASN A 483 -0.81 -8.47 13.36
N LYS A 484 -1.48 -9.53 13.83
CA LYS A 484 -0.94 -10.89 13.92
C LYS A 484 -1.29 -11.76 12.71
N LEU A 485 -2.08 -11.26 11.76
CA LEU A 485 -2.31 -11.90 10.50
C LEU A 485 -1.37 -11.33 9.43
N ILE A 486 -0.61 -12.20 8.79
CA ILE A 486 0.33 -11.86 7.72
C ILE A 486 -0.22 -12.39 6.39
N LEU A 487 -0.36 -11.52 5.40
CA LEU A 487 -0.75 -11.89 4.05
C LEU A 487 0.49 -12.02 3.16
N LYS A 488 0.69 -13.19 2.56
CA LYS A 488 1.73 -13.46 1.55
C LYS A 488 1.10 -13.71 0.19
N VAL A 489 1.38 -12.85 -0.77
CA VAL A 489 0.92 -13.00 -2.16
C VAL A 489 2.08 -13.46 -3.02
N ARG A 490 1.99 -14.65 -3.60
CA ARG A 490 2.99 -15.14 -4.57
C ARG A 490 2.79 -14.44 -5.90
N GLN A 491 3.52 -13.37 -6.15
CA GLN A 491 3.66 -12.86 -7.50
C GLN A 491 4.46 -13.87 -8.34
N LYS A 492 4.07 -14.06 -9.62
CA LYS A 492 4.89 -14.82 -10.58
C LYS A 492 6.21 -14.07 -10.78
N GLN A 493 7.20 -14.42 -9.99
CA GLN A 493 8.55 -13.90 -10.20
C GLN A 493 9.16 -14.58 -11.42
N LYS A 494 9.57 -13.79 -12.40
CA LYS A 494 10.44 -14.23 -13.50
C LYS A 494 11.89 -14.07 -13.01
N GLY A 495 12.59 -15.20 -12.76
CA GLY A 495 14.03 -15.17 -12.48
C GLY A 495 14.45 -15.56 -11.06
N THR A 496 15.65 -15.20 -10.70
CA THR A 496 16.45 -15.62 -9.51
C THR A 496 15.97 -15.02 -8.16
N ASN A 497 14.86 -14.32 -8.09
CA ASN A 497 14.43 -13.53 -6.93
C ASN A 497 13.70 -14.32 -5.83
N GLN A 498 13.77 -15.66 -5.87
CA GLN A 498 13.09 -16.52 -4.89
C GLN A 498 13.63 -16.39 -3.45
N TYR A 499 14.82 -15.80 -3.30
CA TYR A 499 15.53 -15.63 -2.02
C TYR A 499 15.75 -14.16 -1.63
N GLU A 500 15.08 -13.22 -2.29
CA GLU A 500 15.18 -11.81 -1.93
C GLU A 500 14.38 -11.49 -0.67
N LYS A 501 14.95 -10.61 0.15
CA LYS A 501 14.32 -10.09 1.37
C LYS A 501 13.12 -9.22 0.99
N LEU A 502 11.92 -9.56 1.46
CA LEU A 502 10.69 -8.81 1.18
C LEU A 502 10.55 -7.55 2.04
N ALA A 503 11.08 -7.61 3.27
CA ALA A 503 11.06 -6.52 4.23
C ALA A 503 12.33 -6.57 5.10
N ASN A 504 12.51 -5.61 5.97
CA ASN A 504 13.66 -5.51 6.88
C ASN A 504 13.20 -5.15 8.29
N LYS A 505 12.13 -5.83 8.78
CA LYS A 505 11.56 -5.59 10.11
C LYS A 505 12.38 -6.24 11.22
N GLY A 506 13.05 -7.36 10.93
CA GLY A 506 13.85 -8.09 11.91
C GLY A 506 13.02 -8.77 13.00
N GLU A 507 11.74 -9.04 12.75
CA GLU A 507 10.82 -9.64 13.73
C GLU A 507 10.95 -11.16 13.70
N TYR A 508 11.72 -11.71 14.63
CA TYR A 508 11.87 -13.15 14.86
C TYR A 508 11.20 -13.57 16.16
N PHE A 509 10.55 -14.73 16.14
CA PHE A 509 10.09 -15.43 17.35
C PHE A 509 10.26 -16.94 17.16
N TYR A 510 10.18 -17.73 18.22
CA TYR A 510 10.33 -19.17 18.11
C TYR A 510 9.01 -19.91 18.26
N VAL A 511 8.95 -21.08 17.65
CA VAL A 511 7.85 -22.05 17.74
C VAL A 511 8.38 -23.39 18.24
N ASN A 512 7.55 -24.14 18.97
CA ASN A 512 7.90 -25.47 19.44
C ASN A 512 7.47 -26.54 18.44
N GLU A 513 8.35 -27.51 18.20
CA GLU A 513 8.09 -28.68 17.40
C GLU A 513 8.74 -29.93 18.04
N TYR A 514 7.90 -30.79 18.65
CA TYR A 514 8.37 -32.01 19.34
C TYR A 514 9.51 -31.78 20.35
N GLY A 515 9.48 -30.69 21.07
CA GLY A 515 10.51 -30.31 22.04
C GLY A 515 11.69 -29.49 21.49
N ALA A 516 11.81 -29.35 20.18
CA ALA A 516 12.74 -28.42 19.56
C ALA A 516 12.12 -27.01 19.50
N GLN A 517 12.91 -25.98 19.75
CA GLN A 517 12.54 -24.57 19.56
C GLN A 517 13.18 -24.06 18.27
N LEU A 518 12.38 -23.48 17.37
CA LEU A 518 12.83 -23.07 16.06
C LEU A 518 12.42 -21.63 15.78
N TRP A 519 13.41 -20.78 15.45
CA TRP A 519 13.17 -19.40 15.04
C TRP A 519 12.42 -19.33 13.72
N VAL A 520 11.42 -18.47 13.66
CA VAL A 520 10.66 -18.16 12.44
C VAL A 520 10.61 -16.66 12.21
N ASN A 521 10.54 -16.26 10.93
CA ASN A 521 10.32 -14.89 10.50
C ASN A 521 9.20 -14.89 9.46
N LEU A 522 8.09 -14.27 9.78
CA LEU A 522 6.90 -14.29 8.95
C LEU A 522 6.82 -13.13 7.95
N THR A 523 7.66 -12.11 8.08
CA THR A 523 7.53 -10.83 7.36
C THR A 523 8.63 -10.59 6.34
N ASP A 524 9.88 -10.94 6.66
CA ASP A 524 11.02 -10.49 5.88
C ASP A 524 11.36 -11.39 4.68
N TYR A 525 10.93 -12.64 4.70
CA TYR A 525 11.21 -13.64 3.68
C TYR A 525 9.93 -14.24 3.12
N LEU A 526 10.00 -14.77 1.89
CA LEU A 526 8.88 -15.50 1.30
C LEU A 526 8.54 -16.75 2.12
N ASP A 527 9.57 -17.53 2.48
CA ASP A 527 9.45 -18.67 3.37
C ASP A 527 9.63 -18.24 4.82
N THR A 528 9.09 -19.01 5.77
CA THR A 528 9.02 -18.64 7.18
C THR A 528 10.24 -19.07 8.01
N GLY A 529 11.18 -19.79 7.42
CA GLY A 529 12.28 -20.43 8.12
C GLY A 529 12.01 -21.87 8.56
N LEU A 530 10.76 -22.35 8.41
CA LEU A 530 10.37 -23.71 8.81
C LEU A 530 9.37 -24.30 7.80
N PHE A 531 9.74 -25.42 7.16
CA PHE A 531 8.85 -26.20 6.30
C PHE A 531 8.02 -27.16 7.16
N LEU A 532 6.72 -26.86 7.30
CA LEU A 532 5.81 -27.57 8.19
C LEU A 532 5.53 -29.01 7.75
N ASP A 533 5.56 -29.29 6.47
CA ASP A 533 5.32 -30.61 5.89
C ASP A 533 6.43 -31.63 6.23
N HIS A 534 7.64 -31.17 6.54
CA HIS A 534 8.79 -32.02 6.90
C HIS A 534 8.88 -32.36 8.40
N ARG A 535 7.93 -31.96 9.24
CA ARG A 535 8.03 -32.15 10.70
C ARG A 535 8.16 -33.62 11.13
N LEU A 536 7.43 -34.54 10.47
CA LEU A 536 7.57 -35.97 10.79
C LEU A 536 8.90 -36.55 10.32
N THR A 537 9.45 -36.04 9.20
CA THR A 537 10.80 -36.38 8.76
C THR A 537 11.83 -35.91 9.79
N ARG A 538 11.72 -34.69 10.30
CA ARG A 538 12.62 -34.18 11.35
C ARG A 538 12.52 -35.00 12.65
N LYS A 539 11.30 -35.32 13.10
CA LYS A 539 11.08 -36.19 14.26
C LYS A 539 11.78 -37.54 14.07
N MET A 540 11.56 -38.19 12.94
CA MET A 540 12.18 -39.48 12.58
C MET A 540 13.71 -39.38 12.58
N LEU A 541 14.29 -38.30 12.01
CA LEU A 541 15.72 -38.05 12.04
C LEU A 541 16.27 -37.94 13.47
N GLY A 542 15.56 -37.23 14.37
CA GLY A 542 15.89 -37.18 15.79
C GLY A 542 15.92 -38.56 16.44
N GLU A 543 14.89 -39.38 16.19
CA GLU A 543 14.82 -40.76 16.73
C GLU A 543 15.93 -41.68 16.18
N MET A 544 16.39 -41.46 14.93
CA MET A 544 17.45 -42.25 14.30
C MET A 544 18.85 -41.79 14.66
N ALA A 545 19.02 -40.58 15.18
CA ALA A 545 20.35 -39.91 15.27
C ALA A 545 21.19 -40.34 16.47
N LYS A 546 20.63 -41.03 17.47
CA LYS A 546 21.33 -41.35 18.71
C LYS A 546 22.66 -42.07 18.47
N GLY A 547 23.77 -41.44 18.94
CA GLY A 547 25.13 -41.97 18.84
C GLY A 547 25.71 -41.95 17.44
N LYS A 548 25.07 -41.33 16.45
CA LYS A 548 25.50 -41.33 15.05
C LYS A 548 26.16 -40.01 14.66
N ASP A 549 27.03 -40.11 13.66
CA ASP A 549 27.59 -38.95 12.94
C ASP A 549 26.55 -38.55 11.86
N PHE A 550 25.91 -37.38 12.03
CA PHE A 550 24.82 -36.87 11.21
C PHE A 550 25.30 -35.83 10.18
N LEU A 551 24.82 -35.95 8.95
CA LEU A 551 25.00 -34.96 7.87
C LEU A 551 23.69 -34.42 7.38
N ASN A 552 23.56 -33.09 7.30
CA ASN A 552 22.41 -32.38 6.70
C ASN A 552 22.90 -31.55 5.51
N LEU A 553 22.47 -31.93 4.30
CA LEU A 553 22.77 -31.24 3.04
C LEU A 553 21.56 -30.44 2.56
N PHE A 554 21.78 -29.28 1.95
CA PHE A 554 20.74 -28.29 1.60
C PHE A 554 19.95 -27.91 2.85
N ALA A 555 20.67 -27.59 3.90
CA ALA A 555 20.18 -27.65 5.26
C ALA A 555 19.20 -26.51 5.61
N TYR A 556 19.14 -25.45 4.78
CA TYR A 556 18.30 -24.28 5.03
C TYR A 556 18.56 -23.70 6.43
N THR A 557 17.57 -23.53 7.28
CA THR A 557 17.71 -23.00 8.65
C THR A 557 18.18 -24.05 9.66
N GLY A 558 18.60 -25.22 9.24
CA GLY A 558 19.15 -26.26 10.10
C GLY A 558 18.15 -26.95 11.02
N SER A 559 16.84 -26.84 10.79
CA SER A 559 15.82 -27.42 11.66
C SER A 559 15.97 -28.95 11.81
N ALA A 560 16.37 -29.67 10.76
CA ALA A 560 16.67 -31.11 10.84
C ALA A 560 17.94 -31.40 11.70
N THR A 561 18.92 -30.53 11.65
CA THR A 561 20.12 -30.61 12.50
C THR A 561 19.78 -30.47 13.97
N VAL A 562 18.91 -29.54 14.33
CA VAL A 562 18.45 -29.35 15.71
C VAL A 562 17.80 -30.64 16.23
N HIS A 563 16.86 -31.23 15.46
CA HIS A 563 16.21 -32.49 15.84
C HIS A 563 17.21 -33.65 16.00
N ALA A 564 18.18 -33.77 15.09
CA ALA A 564 19.21 -34.81 15.18
C ALA A 564 20.10 -34.62 16.43
N ALA A 565 20.49 -33.38 16.72
CA ALA A 565 21.30 -33.08 17.89
C ALA A 565 20.54 -33.35 19.20
N LEU A 566 19.28 -32.88 19.32
CA LEU A 566 18.42 -33.19 20.48
C LEU A 566 18.14 -34.69 20.60
N GLY A 567 18.10 -35.44 19.50
CA GLY A 567 17.99 -36.90 19.45
C GLY A 567 19.27 -37.64 19.88
N GLY A 568 20.33 -36.92 20.23
CA GLY A 568 21.58 -37.49 20.74
C GLY A 568 22.58 -37.87 19.67
N ALA A 569 22.62 -37.18 18.53
CA ALA A 569 23.67 -37.35 17.54
C ALA A 569 25.06 -37.16 18.18
N LYS A 570 26.01 -38.00 17.83
CA LYS A 570 27.43 -37.91 18.28
C LYS A 570 28.08 -36.64 17.70
N SER A 571 27.80 -36.33 16.44
CA SER A 571 28.20 -35.09 15.80
C SER A 571 27.19 -34.69 14.72
N THR A 572 27.11 -33.40 14.40
CA THR A 572 26.33 -32.92 13.25
C THR A 572 27.20 -32.09 12.30
N THR A 573 27.01 -32.27 11.01
CA THR A 573 27.59 -31.47 9.95
C THR A 573 26.48 -30.92 9.09
N THR A 574 26.37 -29.61 9.00
CA THR A 574 25.28 -28.87 8.31
C THR A 574 25.90 -28.07 7.20
N VAL A 575 25.47 -28.33 5.96
CA VAL A 575 26.02 -27.70 4.77
C VAL A 575 24.92 -26.98 4.01
N ASP A 576 25.11 -25.71 3.74
CA ASP A 576 24.26 -24.88 2.89
C ASP A 576 25.08 -23.81 2.16
N MET A 577 24.61 -23.36 1.00
CA MET A 577 25.27 -22.33 0.22
C MET A 577 25.03 -20.93 0.82
N SER A 578 23.93 -20.73 1.52
CA SER A 578 23.46 -19.44 2.04
C SER A 578 24.02 -19.17 3.43
N ASN A 579 24.89 -18.15 3.55
CA ASN A 579 25.35 -17.68 4.85
C ASN A 579 24.20 -17.19 5.75
N THR A 580 23.18 -16.57 5.18
CA THR A 580 21.99 -16.10 5.92
C THR A 580 21.28 -17.28 6.59
N TYR A 581 21.11 -18.40 5.90
CA TYR A 581 20.44 -19.57 6.45
C TYR A 581 21.32 -20.33 7.44
N LEU A 582 22.64 -20.34 7.25
CA LEU A 582 23.57 -20.92 8.22
C LEU A 582 23.62 -20.10 9.53
N ASN A 583 23.61 -18.78 9.44
CA ASN A 583 23.47 -17.93 10.62
C ASN A 583 22.17 -18.20 11.38
N TRP A 584 21.08 -18.44 10.63
CA TRP A 584 19.80 -18.82 11.22
C TRP A 584 19.86 -20.22 11.85
N ALA A 585 20.54 -21.17 11.20
CA ALA A 585 20.79 -22.50 11.76
C ALA A 585 21.61 -22.43 13.06
N GLU A 586 22.62 -21.56 13.12
CA GLU A 586 23.38 -21.30 14.34
C GLU A 586 22.50 -20.78 15.46
N GLN A 587 21.62 -19.82 15.17
CA GLN A 587 20.68 -19.30 16.16
C GLN A 587 19.68 -20.38 16.62
N ASN A 588 19.26 -21.28 15.74
CA ASN A 588 18.42 -22.42 16.11
C ASN A 588 19.16 -23.41 17.02
N LEU A 589 20.44 -23.66 16.81
CA LEU A 589 21.25 -24.49 17.69
C LEU A 589 21.41 -23.85 19.06
N ILE A 590 21.78 -22.57 19.11
CA ILE A 590 21.92 -21.80 20.37
C ILE A 590 20.61 -21.80 21.17
N LEU A 591 19.47 -21.60 20.50
CA LEU A 591 18.13 -21.56 21.12
C LEU A 591 17.80 -22.89 21.87
N ASN A 592 18.40 -24.00 21.43
CA ASN A 592 18.19 -25.33 22.00
C ASN A 592 19.36 -25.81 22.87
N ASP A 593 20.26 -24.91 23.31
CA ASP A 593 21.43 -25.20 24.11
C ASP A 593 22.38 -26.24 23.46
N ILE A 594 22.41 -26.28 22.11
CA ILE A 594 23.26 -27.17 21.34
C ILE A 594 24.57 -26.46 21.02
N GLU A 595 25.60 -26.77 21.78
CA GLU A 595 26.91 -26.15 21.67
C GLU A 595 28.03 -27.22 21.48
N GLY A 596 29.20 -26.77 21.00
CA GLY A 596 30.40 -27.57 20.92
C GLY A 596 30.92 -27.81 19.50
N LYS A 597 32.22 -28.16 19.41
CA LYS A 597 32.93 -28.32 18.14
C LYS A 597 32.50 -29.52 17.30
N GLN A 598 31.69 -30.41 17.87
CA GLN A 598 31.07 -31.55 17.16
C GLN A 598 29.91 -31.12 16.26
N HIS A 599 29.31 -29.92 16.44
CA HIS A 599 28.27 -29.36 15.61
C HIS A 599 28.86 -28.34 14.63
N LYS A 600 29.02 -28.73 13.36
CA LYS A 600 29.72 -27.94 12.34
C LYS A 600 28.69 -27.33 11.35
N LEU A 601 28.83 -26.03 11.10
CA LEU A 601 28.14 -25.30 10.04
C LEU A 601 29.14 -24.97 8.93
N ILE A 602 28.84 -25.34 7.70
CA ILE A 602 29.74 -25.22 6.55
C ILE A 602 29.03 -24.47 5.42
N GLN A 603 29.52 -23.29 5.07
CA GLN A 603 29.08 -22.57 3.90
C GLN A 603 29.77 -23.12 2.65
N ALA A 604 29.03 -23.87 1.83
CA ALA A 604 29.56 -24.44 0.59
C ALA A 604 28.39 -24.76 -0.38
N ASP A 605 28.73 -24.85 -1.67
CA ASP A 605 27.88 -25.59 -2.62
C ASP A 605 27.86 -27.06 -2.20
N CYS A 606 26.66 -27.57 -1.88
CA CYS A 606 26.48 -28.92 -1.35
C CYS A 606 27.02 -30.01 -2.27
N LEU A 607 26.88 -29.84 -3.60
CA LEU A 607 27.34 -30.83 -4.57
C LEU A 607 28.87 -30.86 -4.67
N GLN A 608 29.50 -29.68 -4.75
CA GLN A 608 30.95 -29.55 -4.78
C GLN A 608 31.61 -29.99 -3.45
N TRP A 609 30.95 -29.63 -2.33
CA TRP A 609 31.41 -30.07 -1.02
C TRP A 609 31.37 -31.59 -0.89
N LEU A 610 30.27 -32.19 -1.35
CA LEU A 610 30.06 -33.64 -1.33
C LEU A 610 31.13 -34.37 -2.16
N GLU A 611 31.55 -33.83 -3.31
CA GLU A 611 32.59 -34.41 -4.15
C GLU A 611 33.97 -34.45 -3.45
N LYS A 612 34.25 -33.47 -2.56
CA LYS A 612 35.54 -33.32 -1.86
C LYS A 612 35.55 -33.93 -0.45
N CYS A 613 34.37 -34.29 0.07
CA CYS A 613 34.26 -34.84 1.42
C CYS A 613 34.81 -36.27 1.47
N ASP A 614 35.72 -36.54 2.41
CA ASP A 614 36.34 -37.83 2.68
C ASP A 614 35.89 -38.50 3.99
N ARG A 615 35.08 -37.74 4.80
CA ARG A 615 34.53 -38.24 6.05
C ARG A 615 33.25 -39.08 5.78
N GLN A 616 33.11 -40.18 6.57
CA GLN A 616 31.87 -41.00 6.54
C GLN A 616 30.85 -40.53 7.58
N PHE A 617 29.57 -40.81 7.28
CA PHE A 617 28.43 -40.48 8.12
C PHE A 617 27.48 -41.68 8.26
N ASP A 618 26.90 -41.80 9.47
CA ASP A 618 25.99 -42.89 9.79
C ASP A 618 24.53 -42.56 9.42
N LEU A 619 24.19 -41.29 9.41
CA LEU A 619 22.85 -40.78 9.03
C LEU A 619 23.03 -39.51 8.18
N ILE A 620 22.48 -39.55 6.97
CA ILE A 620 22.53 -38.44 6.03
C ILE A 620 21.10 -37.99 5.71
N PHE A 621 20.76 -36.73 5.92
CA PHE A 621 19.55 -36.12 5.39
C PHE A 621 19.90 -35.22 4.21
N VAL A 622 19.15 -35.37 3.12
CA VAL A 622 19.36 -34.57 1.91
C VAL A 622 18.02 -34.24 1.27
N ASP A 623 17.73 -32.95 1.17
CA ASP A 623 16.50 -32.38 0.59
C ASP A 623 16.86 -31.30 -0.44
N PRO A 624 17.31 -31.69 -1.64
CA PRO A 624 17.76 -30.76 -2.66
C PRO A 624 16.59 -29.99 -3.28
N PRO A 625 16.82 -28.76 -3.76
CA PRO A 625 15.81 -28.01 -4.48
C PRO A 625 15.36 -28.78 -5.74
N THR A 626 14.09 -28.63 -6.12
CA THR A 626 13.55 -29.27 -7.33
C THR A 626 14.33 -28.86 -8.58
N PHE A 627 14.72 -27.58 -8.66
CA PHE A 627 15.49 -26.98 -9.72
C PHE A 627 16.34 -25.81 -9.19
N SER A 628 17.57 -25.69 -9.68
CA SER A 628 18.45 -24.56 -9.34
C SER A 628 19.26 -24.09 -10.54
N ASN A 629 19.25 -22.76 -10.79
CA ASN A 629 20.07 -22.05 -11.77
C ASN A 629 20.91 -20.98 -11.06
N SER A 630 21.47 -21.27 -9.92
CA SER A 630 22.28 -20.29 -9.18
C SER A 630 23.49 -19.87 -10.02
N LYS A 631 23.76 -18.55 -10.14
CA LYS A 631 24.98 -18.00 -10.76
C LYS A 631 26.30 -18.49 -10.11
N ARG A 632 26.20 -19.14 -8.95
CA ARG A 632 27.32 -19.71 -8.19
C ARG A 632 27.51 -21.21 -8.45
N MET A 633 26.62 -21.86 -9.23
CA MET A 633 26.74 -23.25 -9.68
C MET A 633 27.28 -23.26 -11.12
N GLU A 634 28.21 -24.14 -11.42
CA GLU A 634 28.76 -24.30 -12.78
C GLU A 634 27.73 -24.91 -13.74
N ASP A 635 26.84 -25.79 -13.24
CA ASP A 635 25.78 -26.44 -14.01
C ASP A 635 24.37 -26.27 -13.38
N SER A 636 23.33 -26.32 -14.21
CA SER A 636 21.93 -26.34 -13.74
C SER A 636 21.61 -27.66 -13.05
N TRP A 637 20.96 -27.59 -11.89
CA TRP A 637 20.45 -28.74 -11.15
C TRP A 637 18.98 -29.02 -11.44
N ASP A 638 18.62 -30.29 -11.71
CA ASP A 638 17.23 -30.81 -11.71
C ASP A 638 17.21 -32.15 -10.96
N VAL A 639 16.40 -32.22 -9.88
CA VAL A 639 16.37 -33.40 -9.00
C VAL A 639 16.00 -34.68 -9.73
N GLN A 640 15.14 -34.67 -10.74
CA GLN A 640 14.79 -35.85 -11.50
C GLN A 640 15.94 -36.34 -12.38
N ARG A 641 16.68 -35.44 -12.99
CA ARG A 641 17.81 -35.73 -13.86
C ARG A 641 19.03 -36.20 -13.06
N ASP A 642 19.30 -35.51 -11.95
CA ASP A 642 20.62 -35.56 -11.28
C ASP A 642 20.65 -36.40 -10.00
N HIS A 643 19.51 -36.96 -9.54
CA HIS A 643 19.44 -37.68 -8.27
C HIS A 643 20.38 -38.90 -8.22
N ILE A 644 20.63 -39.61 -9.33
CA ILE A 644 21.54 -40.75 -9.34
C ILE A 644 23.00 -40.34 -9.19
N LYS A 645 23.40 -39.20 -9.79
CA LYS A 645 24.73 -38.61 -9.55
C LYS A 645 24.90 -38.24 -8.06
N LEU A 646 23.86 -37.65 -7.46
CA LEU A 646 23.83 -37.36 -6.03
C LEU A 646 23.96 -38.65 -5.19
N MET A 647 23.20 -39.69 -5.48
CA MET A 647 23.25 -40.97 -4.74
C MET A 647 24.63 -41.63 -4.82
N ARG A 648 25.29 -41.57 -5.98
CA ARG A 648 26.65 -42.08 -6.13
C ARG A 648 27.63 -41.38 -5.18
N ASN A 649 27.54 -40.07 -5.08
CA ASN A 649 28.43 -39.31 -4.20
C ASN A 649 28.09 -39.54 -2.72
N LEU A 650 26.79 -39.63 -2.37
CA LEU A 650 26.35 -39.94 -1.01
C LEU A 650 26.80 -41.34 -0.56
N LYS A 651 26.75 -42.34 -1.45
CA LYS A 651 27.26 -43.68 -1.16
C LYS A 651 28.72 -43.70 -0.71
N ARG A 652 29.59 -42.86 -1.32
CA ARG A 652 31.02 -42.81 -1.02
C ARG A 652 31.28 -42.37 0.42
N ILE A 653 30.43 -41.50 0.98
CA ILE A 653 30.53 -40.96 2.33
C ILE A 653 29.58 -41.61 3.33
N LEU A 654 28.85 -42.62 2.92
CA LEU A 654 27.96 -43.38 3.81
C LEU A 654 28.76 -44.47 4.53
N SER A 655 28.64 -44.56 5.84
CA SER A 655 29.22 -45.64 6.62
C SER A 655 28.57 -47.02 6.27
N PRO A 656 29.20 -48.15 6.52
CA PRO A 656 28.68 -49.48 6.08
C PRO A 656 27.28 -49.78 6.49
N ASN A 657 26.84 -49.36 7.68
CA ASN A 657 25.49 -49.54 8.21
C ASN A 657 24.70 -48.19 8.20
N GLY A 658 25.18 -47.23 7.42
CA GLY A 658 24.61 -45.89 7.35
C GLY A 658 23.24 -45.86 6.60
N THR A 659 22.53 -44.80 6.85
CA THR A 659 21.23 -44.55 6.27
C THR A 659 21.16 -43.17 5.64
N ILE A 660 20.66 -43.08 4.40
CA ILE A 660 20.33 -41.83 3.74
C ILE A 660 18.82 -41.63 3.82
N VAL A 661 18.36 -40.48 4.29
CA VAL A 661 16.96 -40.02 4.15
C VAL A 661 16.98 -38.97 3.03
N PHE A 662 16.41 -39.35 1.90
CA PHE A 662 16.32 -38.52 0.71
C PHE A 662 14.92 -37.96 0.56
N SER A 663 14.77 -36.65 0.48
CA SER A 663 13.49 -35.97 0.25
C SER A 663 13.54 -35.05 -0.95
N ASN A 664 12.40 -34.73 -1.54
CA ASN A 664 12.24 -33.64 -2.52
C ASN A 664 10.79 -33.26 -2.71
N ASN A 665 10.52 -32.06 -3.25
CA ASN A 665 9.16 -31.52 -3.47
C ASN A 665 8.72 -31.59 -4.94
N LYS A 666 9.40 -32.36 -5.81
CA LYS A 666 9.04 -32.49 -7.22
C LYS A 666 7.81 -33.34 -7.38
N ARG A 667 6.71 -32.74 -7.86
CA ARG A 667 5.50 -33.53 -8.21
C ARG A 667 5.81 -34.52 -9.32
N GLY A 668 5.39 -35.79 -9.11
CA GLY A 668 5.59 -36.86 -10.06
C GLY A 668 7.05 -37.30 -10.18
N PHE A 669 7.90 -37.06 -9.17
CA PHE A 669 9.25 -37.59 -9.10
C PHE A 669 9.21 -39.10 -9.16
N LYS A 670 10.13 -39.70 -9.94
CA LYS A 670 10.30 -41.15 -10.09
C LYS A 670 11.74 -41.51 -9.71
N MET A 671 11.89 -42.32 -8.70
CA MET A 671 13.16 -42.90 -8.31
C MET A 671 13.62 -43.91 -9.37
N ASP A 672 14.87 -43.79 -9.83
CA ASP A 672 15.47 -44.80 -10.74
C ASP A 672 16.04 -45.95 -9.93
N PHE A 673 15.16 -46.90 -9.62
CA PHE A 673 15.53 -48.10 -8.85
C PHE A 673 16.58 -48.97 -9.54
N LYS A 674 16.61 -49.01 -10.90
CA LYS A 674 17.60 -49.76 -11.63
C LYS A 674 19.00 -49.20 -11.45
N ALA A 675 19.13 -47.87 -11.62
CA ALA A 675 20.40 -47.22 -11.44
C ALA A 675 20.88 -47.27 -9.96
N LEU A 676 19.96 -47.21 -8.98
CA LEU A 676 20.30 -47.44 -7.58
C LEU A 676 20.81 -48.86 -7.34
N ASP A 677 20.20 -49.86 -7.97
CA ASP A 677 20.60 -51.25 -7.90
C ASP A 677 22.04 -51.46 -8.41
N GLU A 678 22.35 -50.87 -9.55
CA GLU A 678 23.70 -50.88 -10.14
C GLU A 678 24.71 -50.18 -9.21
N LEU A 679 24.28 -49.19 -8.42
CA LEU A 679 25.11 -48.58 -7.38
C LEU A 679 25.22 -49.41 -6.09
N GLY A 680 24.55 -50.55 -5.98
CA GLY A 680 24.50 -51.37 -4.74
C GLY A 680 23.76 -50.68 -3.61
N LEU A 681 22.75 -49.88 -3.94
CA LEU A 681 21.85 -49.20 -3.00
C LEU A 681 20.44 -49.77 -3.08
N SER A 682 19.75 -49.75 -1.95
CA SER A 682 18.32 -50.10 -1.85
C SER A 682 17.55 -48.89 -1.34
N ALA A 683 16.39 -48.60 -1.95
CA ALA A 683 15.56 -47.49 -1.54
C ALA A 683 14.12 -47.99 -1.22
N VAL A 684 13.59 -47.47 -0.10
CA VAL A 684 12.21 -47.76 0.35
C VAL A 684 11.49 -46.43 0.47
N GLU A 685 10.38 -46.26 -0.22
CA GLU A 685 9.55 -45.08 -0.14
C GLU A 685 8.82 -45.03 1.20
N ILE A 686 8.89 -43.89 1.87
CA ILE A 686 8.25 -43.62 3.16
C ILE A 686 7.40 -42.37 3.16
N SER A 687 7.10 -41.75 1.99
CA SER A 687 6.36 -40.49 1.86
C SER A 687 5.07 -40.52 2.67
N ALA A 688 4.31 -41.62 2.65
CA ALA A 688 3.07 -41.72 3.43
C ALA A 688 3.28 -41.75 4.96
N LYS A 689 4.48 -42.17 5.45
CA LYS A 689 4.83 -42.20 6.88
C LYS A 689 5.34 -40.85 7.37
N THR A 690 5.83 -40.03 6.47
CA THR A 690 6.38 -38.68 6.78
C THR A 690 5.38 -37.57 6.52
N LEU A 691 4.18 -37.85 6.00
CA LEU A 691 3.13 -36.89 5.74
C LEU A 691 2.36 -36.56 7.03
N PRO A 692 2.42 -35.31 7.53
CA PRO A 692 1.71 -34.90 8.74
C PRO A 692 0.18 -34.79 8.50
N LEU A 693 -0.61 -34.87 9.59
CA LEU A 693 -2.07 -34.84 9.54
C LEU A 693 -2.62 -33.55 8.88
N ASP A 694 -1.99 -32.44 9.12
CA ASP A 694 -2.38 -31.13 8.57
C ASP A 694 -2.04 -30.96 7.08
N PHE A 695 -1.32 -31.93 6.48
CA PHE A 695 -1.03 -32.03 5.05
C PHE A 695 -1.68 -33.26 4.39
N GLU A 696 -2.53 -34.03 5.09
CA GLU A 696 -3.12 -35.29 4.59
C GLU A 696 -3.84 -35.16 3.23
N ARG A 697 -4.29 -33.95 2.89
CA ARG A 697 -4.99 -33.64 1.63
C ARG A 697 -4.04 -33.49 0.45
N ASN A 698 -2.81 -33.07 0.67
CA ASN A 698 -1.79 -32.86 -0.34
C ASN A 698 -0.72 -33.95 -0.26
N LYS A 699 -1.12 -35.19 -0.63
CA LYS A 699 -0.25 -36.37 -0.55
C LYS A 699 1.04 -36.28 -1.37
N GLN A 700 1.15 -35.30 -2.25
CA GLN A 700 2.30 -35.07 -3.11
C GLN A 700 3.06 -33.76 -2.71
N ILE A 701 2.92 -33.30 -1.46
CA ILE A 701 3.62 -32.11 -0.97
C ILE A 701 5.13 -32.33 -0.97
N HIS A 702 5.55 -33.52 -0.54
CA HIS A 702 6.93 -33.99 -0.65
C HIS A 702 6.98 -35.49 -0.93
N ASN A 703 8.13 -35.95 -1.35
CA ASN A 703 8.47 -37.38 -1.50
C ASN A 703 9.62 -37.68 -0.55
N CYS A 704 9.65 -38.89 0.06
CA CYS A 704 10.69 -39.25 1.01
C CYS A 704 11.05 -40.76 0.89
N TRP A 705 12.35 -41.07 0.90
CA TRP A 705 12.88 -42.43 0.85
C TRP A 705 13.95 -42.64 1.93
N ILE A 706 14.00 -43.87 2.44
CA ILE A 706 15.15 -44.40 3.15
C ILE A 706 15.99 -45.18 2.15
N VAL A 707 17.27 -44.79 2.03
CA VAL A 707 18.23 -45.46 1.14
C VAL A 707 19.37 -46.02 1.99
N THR A 708 19.71 -47.30 1.76
CA THR A 708 20.76 -48.01 2.47
C THR A 708 21.68 -48.78 1.50
N MET A 709 22.83 -49.20 1.95
CA MET A 709 23.64 -50.16 1.22
C MET A 709 22.86 -51.49 1.05
N LYS A 710 22.98 -52.13 -0.09
CA LYS A 710 22.53 -53.51 -0.23
C LYS A 710 23.40 -54.44 0.61
N ALA A 711 22.79 -55.42 1.26
CA ALA A 711 23.45 -56.46 2.01
C ALA A 711 24.28 -57.36 1.08
#